data_2a39466f29656e487a3bb47c724c103a
#
_entry.id   2a39466f29656e487a3bb47c724c103a
#
_cell.length_a   1.000
_cell.length_b   1.000
_cell.length_c   1.000
_cell.angle_alpha   90.00
_cell.angle_beta   90.00
_cell.angle_gamma   90.00
#
_symmetry.space_group_name_H-M   'P 1'
#
loop_
_entity.id
_entity.type
_entity.pdbx_description
1 polymer ?
#
loop_
_entity_poly.entity_id
_entity_poly.type
_entity_poly.pdbx_seq_one_letter_code
_entity_poly.pdbx_strand_id
1 'polypeptide(L)'
;MRVHKRPVALLLAGLLSTSANGANQEETEKLADDETMLVTAEQELKQQPGVSVITSQDIEKNPPVNDLSDIIRKMPGVNLTGNSANGVRGNNRQIDIRGMGPENTLILIDGVPTTSRNSVRYSWRGERDSRGDSNWVPPEMVERIEVIRGPAAARYGSGAAGGVVNIITKRPTNDWSGSLSLYTNQPEDDKEGATRRANFNLSGPLAGDALTMRLYGNINKTDSDAFDINQSQNGSAAAGREGVRNKDINSVLSWKITPLQVLDFSYGYSRQGNIYTGDTQYSNGAGNALIESLDGSETNRLYRQTWGLAHNGIWDWGQSKLTFNYEKTNNTRLNEGTAGAGEGRINSNTFSTSRFESYRAGGEVSFPLELLREQTVTLGAEWNRDELNDPNSMNGTSAPGVSIDGVSGDAGSRNSKNSATLSSLYFEDNIAATDSTEVIPGLRFDYHDTFGANWSPSLNISQALGESFTLKAGIARAFKAPNLYQSSEGYLLATRGNGCPINVTRGSCYLLGNENLDPEVSINKELGIEFSQDGYIAGITWFRNDYKNKIVSGTEVLGYASNGNNILQWSNGGKAVVEGLEGNFTIPLVSDELEWRTNATYMIESKDKKTGNPLSIIPEYTINTMLDWQVTQDFSTNLNWTMYGRQKPRQYAESRTESNSMSNREVGAYSVFGVNFNYDITKNLRANAGINNLLDKQLYREADGASTYNEPGRAYYAGLTMSF
;
A
#
# COMPACT_ATOMS: atom_id res chain seq x y z
N MET A 1 2.26 -42.93 -12.29
CA MET A 1 3.67 -42.52 -12.08
C MET A 1 3.78 -41.97 -10.67
N ARG A 2 4.60 -42.55 -9.82
CA ARG A 2 4.68 -42.16 -8.40
C ARG A 2 5.51 -40.88 -8.30
N VAL A 3 4.86 -39.78 -8.01
CA VAL A 3 5.54 -38.53 -7.65
C VAL A 3 5.90 -38.57 -6.18
N HIS A 4 7.18 -38.45 -5.86
CA HIS A 4 7.65 -38.44 -4.49
C HIS A 4 7.19 -37.17 -3.80
N LYS A 5 6.40 -37.33 -2.72
CA LYS A 5 5.98 -36.22 -1.85
C LYS A 5 7.22 -35.56 -1.23
N ARG A 6 7.41 -34.27 -1.46
CA ARG A 6 8.47 -33.50 -0.81
C ARG A 6 8.06 -33.13 0.61
N PRO A 7 8.94 -33.19 1.61
CA PRO A 7 8.60 -32.87 3.00
C PRO A 7 8.35 -31.39 3.27
N VAL A 8 8.65 -30.49 2.34
CA VAL A 8 8.47 -29.02 2.51
C VAL A 8 6.99 -28.59 2.52
N ALA A 9 6.09 -29.35 1.89
CA ALA A 9 4.66 -29.07 1.95
C ALA A 9 4.00 -29.37 3.31
N LEU A 10 4.68 -30.08 4.19
CA LEU A 10 4.17 -30.47 5.51
C LEU A 10 4.37 -29.41 6.61
N LEU A 11 5.24 -28.42 6.42
CA LEU A 11 5.52 -27.39 7.42
C LEU A 11 4.46 -26.28 7.50
N LEU A 12 3.68 -26.04 6.41
CA LEU A 12 2.55 -25.09 6.47
C LEU A 12 1.27 -25.74 6.99
N ALA A 13 1.13 -27.06 6.93
CA ALA A 13 -0.02 -27.76 7.49
C ALA A 13 0.03 -27.86 9.03
N GLY A 14 1.20 -27.71 9.63
CA GLY A 14 1.40 -27.78 11.07
C GLY A 14 1.01 -26.49 11.83
N LEU A 15 0.91 -25.34 11.16
CA LEU A 15 0.53 -24.06 11.77
C LEU A 15 -0.99 -23.77 11.70
N LEU A 16 -1.78 -24.64 11.05
CA LEU A 16 -3.23 -24.49 10.92
C LEU A 16 -4.04 -25.46 11.83
N SER A 17 -3.39 -26.23 12.70
CA SER A 17 -4.05 -27.22 13.52
C SER A 17 -4.16 -26.85 15.00
N THR A 18 -4.84 -25.75 15.34
CA THR A 18 -5.52 -25.70 16.64
C THR A 18 -6.79 -24.89 16.52
N SER A 19 -7.93 -25.59 16.71
CA SER A 19 -9.27 -25.08 16.95
C SER A 19 -10.07 -24.43 15.82
N ALA A 20 -10.47 -25.22 14.82
CA ALA A 20 -11.80 -25.07 14.22
C ALA A 20 -12.44 -26.44 14.07
N ASN A 21 -13.62 -26.60 14.66
CA ASN A 21 -14.41 -27.81 14.74
C ASN A 21 -14.38 -28.68 13.49
N GLY A 22 -14.04 -29.97 13.72
CA GLY A 22 -14.09 -31.00 12.69
C GLY A 22 -15.47 -31.21 12.10
N ALA A 23 -15.58 -30.87 10.84
CA ALA A 23 -16.49 -31.47 9.86
C ALA A 23 -16.02 -31.21 8.42
N ASN A 24 -15.17 -30.21 8.13
CA ASN A 24 -14.75 -29.87 6.76
C ASN A 24 -13.27 -30.11 6.43
N GLN A 25 -12.45 -30.56 7.38
CA GLN A 25 -11.04 -30.90 7.11
C GLN A 25 -10.88 -32.19 6.30
N GLU A 26 -11.76 -33.17 6.48
CA GLU A 26 -11.64 -34.45 5.75
C GLU A 26 -11.96 -34.36 4.25
N GLU A 27 -12.81 -33.43 3.81
CA GLU A 27 -13.12 -33.27 2.39
C GLU A 27 -12.10 -32.39 1.67
N THR A 28 -11.55 -31.39 2.32
CA THR A 28 -10.48 -30.53 1.75
C THR A 28 -9.14 -31.27 1.74
N GLU A 29 -8.85 -32.11 2.75
CA GLU A 29 -7.68 -33.01 2.75
C GLU A 29 -7.82 -34.13 1.73
N LYS A 30 -9.01 -34.69 1.50
CA LYS A 30 -9.23 -35.73 0.47
C LYS A 30 -9.10 -35.19 -0.95
N LEU A 31 -9.47 -33.94 -1.22
CA LEU A 31 -9.25 -33.30 -2.53
C LEU A 31 -7.79 -32.88 -2.73
N ALA A 32 -7.04 -32.61 -1.66
CA ALA A 32 -5.62 -32.29 -1.72
C ALA A 32 -4.71 -33.54 -1.79
N ASP A 33 -5.23 -34.72 -1.44
CA ASP A 33 -4.40 -35.95 -1.37
C ASP A 33 -4.35 -36.74 -2.70
N ASP A 34 -5.16 -36.40 -3.71
CA ASP A 34 -5.24 -37.19 -4.94
C ASP A 34 -4.86 -36.46 -6.24
N GLU A 35 -4.55 -35.15 -6.18
CA GLU A 35 -4.09 -34.42 -7.38
C GLU A 35 -2.82 -33.62 -7.10
N THR A 36 -1.80 -33.85 -7.88
CA THR A 36 -0.51 -33.15 -7.89
C THR A 36 -0.71 -31.65 -8.14
N MET A 37 -0.89 -30.87 -7.06
CA MET A 37 -0.91 -29.42 -7.16
C MET A 37 0.49 -28.92 -7.56
N LEU A 38 0.58 -28.27 -8.71
CA LEU A 38 1.83 -27.70 -9.19
C LEU A 38 2.25 -26.54 -8.30
N VAL A 39 3.49 -26.57 -7.83
CA VAL A 39 4.07 -25.42 -7.11
C VAL A 39 4.63 -24.46 -8.16
N THR A 40 3.94 -23.36 -8.35
CA THR A 40 4.36 -22.29 -9.28
C THR A 40 5.49 -21.46 -8.69
N ALA A 41 6.21 -20.73 -9.54
CA ALA A 41 7.21 -19.76 -9.10
C ALA A 41 6.63 -18.72 -8.11
N GLU A 42 5.39 -18.27 -8.31
CA GLU A 42 4.72 -17.36 -7.39
C GLU A 42 4.51 -17.97 -6.00
N GLN A 43 4.03 -19.21 -5.95
CA GLN A 43 3.81 -19.91 -4.69
C GLN A 43 5.11 -20.13 -3.93
N GLU A 44 6.16 -20.52 -4.64
CA GLU A 44 7.50 -20.70 -4.04
C GLU A 44 8.07 -19.36 -3.54
N LEU A 45 7.99 -18.30 -4.32
CA LEU A 45 8.45 -16.97 -3.92
C LEU A 45 7.71 -16.43 -2.68
N LYS A 46 6.42 -16.76 -2.53
CA LYS A 46 5.62 -16.36 -1.36
C LYS A 46 5.98 -17.14 -0.09
N GLN A 47 6.58 -18.31 -0.22
CA GLN A 47 7.04 -19.14 0.91
C GLN A 47 8.46 -18.83 1.34
N GLN A 48 9.21 -18.04 0.56
CA GLN A 48 10.61 -17.74 0.86
C GLN A 48 10.77 -16.72 2.00
N PRO A 49 11.89 -16.76 2.73
CA PRO A 49 12.28 -15.70 3.65
C PRO A 49 12.20 -14.29 2.98
N GLY A 50 11.71 -13.30 3.71
CA GLY A 50 11.51 -11.94 3.18
C GLY A 50 10.09 -11.64 2.71
N VAL A 51 9.19 -12.62 2.71
CA VAL A 51 7.74 -12.43 2.60
C VAL A 51 7.13 -12.51 4.00
N SER A 52 6.27 -11.56 4.34
CA SER A 52 5.56 -11.57 5.61
C SER A 52 4.08 -11.81 5.35
N VAL A 53 3.45 -12.60 6.21
CA VAL A 53 2.02 -12.88 6.16
C VAL A 53 1.38 -12.42 7.46
N ILE A 54 0.29 -11.66 7.35
CA ILE A 54 -0.59 -11.28 8.47
C ILE A 54 -1.87 -12.07 8.30
N THR A 55 -2.20 -12.90 9.26
CA THR A 55 -3.39 -13.75 9.21
C THR A 55 -4.64 -13.02 9.70
N SER A 56 -5.83 -13.57 9.43
CA SER A 56 -7.07 -13.07 10.02
C SER A 56 -7.03 -13.09 11.54
N GLN A 57 -6.38 -14.10 12.12
CA GLN A 57 -6.21 -14.22 13.58
C GLN A 57 -5.32 -13.10 14.14
N ASP A 58 -4.24 -12.71 13.46
CA ASP A 58 -3.42 -11.57 13.86
C ASP A 58 -4.22 -10.27 13.85
N ILE A 59 -5.11 -10.10 12.85
CA ILE A 59 -6.00 -8.93 12.73
C ILE A 59 -7.05 -8.94 13.86
N GLU A 60 -7.62 -10.09 14.18
CA GLU A 60 -8.60 -10.24 15.26
C GLU A 60 -7.98 -9.94 16.63
N LYS A 61 -6.75 -10.42 16.87
CA LYS A 61 -6.01 -10.17 18.12
C LYS A 61 -5.52 -8.72 18.24
N ASN A 62 -5.26 -8.04 17.12
CA ASN A 62 -4.78 -6.66 17.05
C ASN A 62 -5.60 -5.85 16.04
N PRO A 63 -6.86 -5.55 16.30
CA PRO A 63 -7.72 -4.91 15.32
C PRO A 63 -7.20 -3.50 14.97
N PRO A 64 -7.00 -3.21 13.68
CA PRO A 64 -6.65 -1.86 13.25
C PRO A 64 -7.81 -0.89 13.52
N VAL A 65 -7.49 0.36 13.79
CA VAL A 65 -8.50 1.36 14.14
C VAL A 65 -9.46 1.60 12.97
N ASN A 66 -8.94 1.91 11.79
CA ASN A 66 -9.77 2.15 10.60
C ASN A 66 -9.05 1.88 9.27
N ASP A 67 -7.80 1.50 9.29
CA ASP A 67 -6.97 1.31 8.11
C ASP A 67 -6.02 0.13 8.34
N LEU A 68 -5.95 -0.79 7.38
CA LEU A 68 -5.07 -1.96 7.45
C LEU A 68 -3.58 -1.58 7.54
N SER A 69 -3.22 -0.37 7.15
CA SER A 69 -1.85 0.14 7.32
C SER A 69 -1.38 0.13 8.79
N ASP A 70 -2.30 0.20 9.76
CA ASP A 70 -1.96 0.12 11.19
C ASP A 70 -1.30 -1.22 11.58
N ILE A 71 -1.72 -2.31 10.96
CA ILE A 71 -1.14 -3.63 11.21
C ILE A 71 -0.02 -3.96 10.22
N ILE A 72 -0.14 -3.53 8.96
CA ILE A 72 0.86 -3.76 7.91
C ILE A 72 2.19 -3.10 8.27
N ARG A 73 2.19 -1.90 8.89
CA ARG A 73 3.42 -1.19 9.32
C ARG A 73 4.25 -1.95 10.36
N LYS A 74 3.70 -2.98 10.99
CA LYS A 74 4.41 -3.80 11.96
C LYS A 74 5.28 -4.89 11.30
N MET A 75 5.19 -5.04 9.98
CA MET A 75 6.03 -5.98 9.23
C MET A 75 7.40 -5.39 8.95
N PRO A 76 8.46 -6.23 8.81
CA PRO A 76 9.79 -5.76 8.46
C PRO A 76 9.77 -4.92 7.18
N GLY A 77 10.57 -3.86 7.13
CA GLY A 77 10.70 -2.99 5.95
C GLY A 77 9.52 -2.05 5.69
N VAL A 78 8.45 -2.10 6.50
CA VAL A 78 7.24 -1.30 6.27
C VAL A 78 7.21 -0.10 7.19
N ASN A 79 6.98 1.08 6.60
CA ASN A 79 6.81 2.34 7.29
C ASN A 79 5.48 2.97 6.90
N LEU A 80 4.96 3.86 7.73
CA LEU A 80 3.92 4.80 7.34
C LEU A 80 4.54 6.16 7.12
N THR A 81 4.30 6.71 5.95
CA THR A 81 4.53 8.11 5.66
C THR A 81 3.20 8.84 5.68
N GLY A 82 3.17 10.02 6.25
CA GLY A 82 2.06 10.95 6.09
C GLY A 82 2.27 11.78 4.84
N ASN A 83 1.64 12.93 4.82
CA ASN A 83 1.97 13.94 3.83
C ASN A 83 3.41 14.39 4.06
N SER A 84 4.03 14.88 3.00
CA SER A 84 5.38 15.42 3.08
C SER A 84 5.55 16.46 4.19
N ALA A 85 6.79 16.75 4.55
CA ALA A 85 7.13 17.81 5.51
C ALA A 85 6.49 19.17 5.18
N ASN A 86 6.01 19.35 3.97
CA ASN A 86 5.31 20.55 3.50
C ASN A 86 3.80 20.38 3.48
N GLY A 87 3.29 19.25 3.99
CA GLY A 87 1.98 18.75 4.19
C GLY A 87 0.89 19.39 3.37
N VAL A 88 0.08 18.57 2.96
CA VAL A 88 -1.18 18.90 2.40
C VAL A 88 -2.20 18.48 3.45
N ARG A 89 -3.43 18.76 3.29
CA ARG A 89 -4.50 18.52 4.26
C ARG A 89 -4.48 17.10 4.86
N GLY A 90 -4.68 17.02 6.14
CA GLY A 90 -4.81 15.78 6.88
C GLY A 90 -3.47 15.09 7.19
N ASN A 91 -3.48 14.14 8.07
CA ASN A 91 -2.37 13.24 8.37
C ASN A 91 -2.61 11.94 7.62
N ASN A 92 -2.50 11.97 6.29
CA ASN A 92 -2.79 10.86 5.42
C ASN A 92 -1.74 9.76 5.55
N ARG A 93 -2.22 8.52 5.64
CA ARG A 93 -1.38 7.33 5.80
C ARG A 93 -1.09 6.72 4.46
N GLN A 94 0.18 6.50 4.17
CA GLN A 94 0.63 5.79 2.98
C GLN A 94 1.68 4.77 3.37
N ILE A 95 1.55 3.55 2.89
CA ILE A 95 2.51 2.48 3.11
C ILE A 95 3.73 2.74 2.24
N ASP A 96 4.90 2.79 2.88
CA ASP A 96 6.20 2.94 2.24
C ASP A 96 7.08 1.74 2.60
N ILE A 97 7.33 0.87 1.63
CA ILE A 97 8.18 -0.30 1.82
C ILE A 97 9.63 0.08 1.56
N ARG A 98 10.50 -0.21 2.53
CA ARG A 98 11.96 0.02 2.48
C ARG A 98 12.36 1.49 2.27
N GLY A 99 11.47 2.45 2.48
CA GLY A 99 11.78 3.87 2.26
C GLY A 99 11.97 4.26 0.79
N MET A 100 11.40 3.49 -0.13
CA MET A 100 11.41 3.77 -1.57
C MET A 100 10.40 4.84 -1.97
N GLY A 101 9.55 5.28 -1.03
CA GLY A 101 8.42 6.16 -1.24
C GLY A 101 7.13 5.39 -1.54
N PRO A 102 5.97 5.91 -1.10
CA PRO A 102 4.68 5.20 -1.20
C PRO A 102 4.24 4.94 -2.65
N GLU A 103 4.73 5.70 -3.61
CA GLU A 103 4.45 5.50 -5.04
C GLU A 103 5.16 4.26 -5.63
N ASN A 104 6.12 3.69 -4.90
CA ASN A 104 6.82 2.46 -5.23
C ASN A 104 6.29 1.26 -4.44
N THR A 105 5.19 1.41 -3.73
CA THR A 105 4.46 0.33 -3.05
C THR A 105 3.19 0.04 -3.81
N LEU A 106 3.06 -1.17 -4.33
CA LEU A 106 1.87 -1.64 -5.03
C LEU A 106 0.90 -2.29 -4.05
N ILE A 107 -0.35 -1.83 -4.03
CA ILE A 107 -1.41 -2.43 -3.21
C ILE A 107 -2.32 -3.25 -4.12
N LEU A 108 -2.52 -4.52 -3.76
CA LEU A 108 -3.42 -5.43 -4.44
C LEU A 108 -4.57 -5.83 -3.52
N ILE A 109 -5.73 -6.09 -4.10
CA ILE A 109 -6.85 -6.79 -3.47
C ILE A 109 -7.13 -8.03 -4.31
N ASP A 110 -7.02 -9.21 -3.73
CA ASP A 110 -7.16 -10.51 -4.40
C ASP A 110 -6.28 -10.64 -5.67
N GLY A 111 -5.06 -10.07 -5.60
CA GLY A 111 -4.10 -10.06 -6.71
C GLY A 111 -4.34 -8.97 -7.76
N VAL A 112 -5.37 -8.14 -7.63
CA VAL A 112 -5.69 -7.05 -8.58
C VAL A 112 -5.20 -5.70 -8.03
N PRO A 113 -4.37 -4.95 -8.79
CA PRO A 113 -3.91 -3.64 -8.38
C PRO A 113 -5.06 -2.66 -8.12
N THR A 114 -5.01 -1.97 -6.98
CA THR A 114 -5.89 -0.84 -6.70
C THR A 114 -5.32 0.43 -7.33
N THR A 115 -6.17 1.23 -7.96
CA THR A 115 -5.72 2.39 -8.75
C THR A 115 -6.40 3.69 -8.35
N SER A 116 -7.23 3.68 -7.32
CA SER A 116 -8.05 4.83 -6.91
C SER A 116 -7.23 6.08 -6.60
N ARG A 117 -6.01 5.92 -6.02
CA ARG A 117 -5.10 7.03 -5.76
C ARG A 117 -4.65 7.77 -7.04
N ASN A 118 -4.73 7.12 -8.21
CA ASN A 118 -4.37 7.73 -9.49
C ASN A 118 -5.36 8.82 -9.94
N SER A 119 -6.51 8.93 -9.30
CA SER A 119 -7.45 10.04 -9.46
C SER A 119 -7.02 11.34 -8.76
N VAL A 120 -5.89 11.32 -8.01
CA VAL A 120 -5.33 12.45 -7.29
C VAL A 120 -4.07 12.94 -8.01
N ARG A 121 -4.00 14.25 -8.28
CA ARG A 121 -2.86 14.85 -8.96
C ARG A 121 -1.56 14.72 -8.15
N TYR A 122 -0.46 14.79 -8.85
CA TYR A 122 0.85 15.01 -8.23
C TYR A 122 1.04 16.48 -7.90
N SER A 123 1.57 16.75 -6.73
CA SER A 123 2.09 18.04 -6.35
C SER A 123 3.39 18.37 -7.11
N TRP A 124 3.82 19.60 -7.07
CA TRP A 124 5.13 20.04 -7.56
C TRP A 124 6.30 19.15 -7.09
N ARG A 125 6.19 18.56 -5.88
CA ARG A 125 7.24 17.76 -5.27
C ARG A 125 7.19 16.26 -5.62
N GLY A 126 6.24 15.85 -6.44
CA GLY A 126 6.07 14.46 -6.82
C GLY A 126 5.36 13.60 -5.77
N GLU A 127 4.55 14.19 -4.92
CA GLU A 127 3.74 13.52 -3.90
C GLU A 127 2.25 13.71 -4.18
N ARG A 128 1.42 12.80 -3.64
CA ARG A 128 -0.04 12.89 -3.74
C ARG A 128 -0.67 13.14 -2.39
N ASP A 129 -1.67 14.00 -2.36
CA ASP A 129 -2.55 14.15 -1.21
C ASP A 129 -3.66 13.09 -1.25
N SER A 130 -3.29 11.86 -0.91
CA SER A 130 -4.15 10.69 -0.96
C SER A 130 -3.98 9.88 0.31
N ARG A 131 -5.07 9.28 0.80
CA ARG A 131 -5.05 8.36 1.95
C ARG A 131 -4.41 7.02 1.64
N GLY A 132 -3.94 6.80 0.43
CA GLY A 132 -3.48 5.50 -0.04
C GLY A 132 -4.66 4.56 -0.32
N ASP A 133 -4.34 3.30 -0.58
CA ASP A 133 -5.30 2.28 -1.03
C ASP A 133 -5.45 1.11 -0.04
N SER A 134 -5.00 1.25 1.23
CA SER A 134 -5.03 0.19 2.24
C SER A 134 -6.32 0.11 3.07
N ASN A 135 -7.30 0.96 2.78
CA ASN A 135 -8.53 1.07 3.55
C ASN A 135 -9.82 0.68 2.78
N TRP A 136 -9.67 -0.03 1.65
CA TRP A 136 -10.81 -0.48 0.83
C TRP A 136 -11.46 -1.77 1.31
N VAL A 137 -10.76 -2.58 2.12
CA VAL A 137 -11.25 -3.84 2.67
C VAL A 137 -11.43 -3.69 4.18
N PRO A 138 -12.61 -3.95 4.74
CA PRO A 138 -12.79 -3.99 6.18
C PRO A 138 -11.90 -5.07 6.81
N PRO A 139 -11.27 -4.81 7.97
CA PRO A 139 -10.37 -5.76 8.62
C PRO A 139 -10.99 -7.15 8.84
N GLU A 140 -12.27 -7.21 9.16
CA GLU A 140 -13.00 -8.44 9.45
C GLU A 140 -13.20 -9.32 8.20
N MET A 141 -13.02 -8.75 7.01
CA MET A 141 -13.15 -9.45 5.72
C MET A 141 -11.83 -9.93 5.16
N VAL A 142 -10.72 -9.59 5.81
CA VAL A 142 -9.40 -10.04 5.39
C VAL A 142 -9.18 -11.48 5.85
N GLU A 143 -8.77 -12.35 4.91
CA GLU A 143 -8.28 -13.69 5.20
C GLU A 143 -6.82 -13.65 5.60
N ARG A 144 -5.99 -12.96 4.80
CA ARG A 144 -4.59 -12.68 5.09
C ARG A 144 -4.09 -11.49 4.28
N ILE A 145 -2.97 -10.94 4.71
CA ILE A 145 -2.23 -9.91 3.97
C ILE A 145 -0.82 -10.44 3.72
N GLU A 146 -0.41 -10.42 2.47
CA GLU A 146 0.94 -10.80 2.04
C GLU A 146 1.76 -9.54 1.78
N VAL A 147 2.89 -9.37 2.45
CA VAL A 147 3.83 -8.27 2.21
C VAL A 147 5.07 -8.84 1.53
N ILE A 148 5.18 -8.61 0.22
CA ILE A 148 6.21 -9.16 -0.66
C ILE A 148 7.23 -8.06 -0.94
N ARG A 149 8.50 -8.29 -0.60
CA ARG A 149 9.58 -7.32 -0.72
C ARG A 149 10.67 -7.82 -1.67
N GLY A 150 11.49 -6.90 -2.13
CA GLY A 150 12.68 -7.21 -2.91
C GLY A 150 12.44 -7.81 -4.29
N PRO A 151 13.31 -8.71 -4.74
CA PRO A 151 13.25 -9.26 -6.11
C PRO A 151 11.96 -10.01 -6.44
N ALA A 152 11.34 -10.66 -5.48
CA ALA A 152 10.06 -11.35 -5.66
C ALA A 152 8.91 -10.42 -6.08
N ALA A 153 8.97 -9.13 -5.72
CA ALA A 153 7.96 -8.15 -6.09
C ALA A 153 7.99 -7.75 -7.58
N ALA A 154 9.11 -7.96 -8.28
CA ALA A 154 9.32 -7.51 -9.67
C ALA A 154 8.34 -8.15 -10.68
N ARG A 155 7.83 -9.37 -10.39
CA ARG A 155 6.82 -10.05 -11.22
C ARG A 155 5.52 -9.25 -11.39
N TYR A 156 5.17 -8.44 -10.39
CA TYR A 156 3.92 -7.67 -10.37
C TYR A 156 3.97 -6.39 -11.24
N GLY A 157 5.09 -6.13 -11.89
CA GLY A 157 5.24 -5.07 -12.88
C GLY A 157 5.39 -3.67 -12.31
N SER A 158 4.73 -2.71 -12.93
CA SER A 158 4.91 -1.29 -12.63
C SER A 158 4.48 -0.92 -11.21
N GLY A 159 5.35 -0.19 -10.49
CA GLY A 159 5.07 0.35 -9.16
C GLY A 159 5.45 -0.56 -7.99
N ALA A 160 6.03 -1.73 -8.26
CA ALA A 160 6.42 -2.70 -7.23
C ALA A 160 7.90 -2.60 -6.80
N ALA A 161 8.59 -1.50 -7.10
CA ALA A 161 10.03 -1.36 -6.85
C ALA A 161 10.40 -1.42 -5.35
N GLY A 162 9.55 -0.92 -4.45
CA GLY A 162 9.68 -1.06 -3.00
C GLY A 162 9.13 -2.40 -2.49
N GLY A 163 8.00 -2.82 -3.03
CA GLY A 163 7.32 -4.06 -2.66
C GLY A 163 5.84 -4.05 -3.00
N VAL A 164 5.18 -5.12 -2.60
CA VAL A 164 3.75 -5.37 -2.84
C VAL A 164 3.07 -5.70 -1.52
N VAL A 165 1.90 -5.14 -1.30
CA VAL A 165 0.95 -5.54 -0.25
C VAL A 165 -0.26 -6.15 -0.95
N ASN A 166 -0.48 -7.45 -0.78
CA ASN A 166 -1.61 -8.16 -1.35
C ASN A 166 -2.61 -8.51 -0.26
N ILE A 167 -3.77 -7.87 -0.28
CA ILE A 167 -4.86 -8.08 0.69
C ILE A 167 -5.76 -9.16 0.10
N ILE A 168 -5.79 -10.33 0.72
CA ILE A 168 -6.63 -11.46 0.31
C ILE A 168 -7.92 -11.44 1.12
N THR A 169 -9.06 -11.44 0.46
CA THR A 169 -10.36 -11.45 1.10
C THR A 169 -10.86 -12.88 1.34
N LYS A 170 -11.70 -13.06 2.36
CA LYS A 170 -12.32 -14.35 2.69
C LYS A 170 -13.18 -14.83 1.52
N ARG A 171 -13.12 -16.13 1.20
CA ARG A 171 -13.86 -16.77 0.11
C ARG A 171 -15.32 -17.06 0.49
N PRO A 172 -16.24 -17.20 -0.49
CA PRO A 172 -17.57 -17.77 -0.25
C PRO A 172 -17.50 -19.17 0.37
N THR A 173 -18.46 -19.51 1.23
CA THR A 173 -18.54 -20.78 1.96
C THR A 173 -19.62 -21.69 1.39
N ASN A 174 -19.47 -23.00 1.58
CA ASN A 174 -20.46 -24.00 1.16
C ASN A 174 -21.65 -24.09 2.12
N ASP A 175 -21.44 -23.64 3.36
CA ASP A 175 -22.49 -23.53 4.38
C ASP A 175 -22.86 -22.07 4.64
N TRP A 176 -24.11 -21.83 5.03
CA TRP A 176 -24.53 -20.50 5.45
C TRP A 176 -23.79 -20.08 6.71
N SER A 177 -23.13 -18.97 6.61
CA SER A 177 -22.41 -18.33 7.71
C SER A 177 -22.53 -16.83 7.60
N GLY A 178 -22.39 -16.15 8.71
CA GLY A 178 -22.45 -14.69 8.73
C GLY A 178 -21.85 -14.12 9.98
N SER A 179 -21.60 -12.82 9.94
CA SER A 179 -21.13 -12.08 11.10
C SER A 179 -21.63 -10.64 11.08
N LEU A 180 -21.86 -10.11 12.28
CA LEU A 180 -22.06 -8.69 12.54
C LEU A 180 -21.01 -8.24 13.54
N SER A 181 -20.23 -7.23 13.21
CA SER A 181 -19.19 -6.69 14.08
C SER A 181 -19.42 -5.20 14.33
N LEU A 182 -19.26 -4.82 15.59
CA LEU A 182 -19.29 -3.44 16.06
C LEU A 182 -17.94 -3.12 16.69
N TYR A 183 -17.40 -1.95 16.40
CA TYR A 183 -16.12 -1.50 16.92
C TYR A 183 -16.15 -0.02 17.23
N THR A 184 -15.53 0.37 18.35
CA THR A 184 -15.31 1.76 18.71
C THR A 184 -13.88 1.96 19.20
N ASN A 185 -13.28 3.10 18.88
CA ASN A 185 -12.01 3.55 19.42
C ASN A 185 -12.21 4.98 19.93
N GLN A 186 -11.94 5.19 21.21
CA GLN A 186 -12.13 6.45 21.90
C GLN A 186 -10.78 6.96 22.39
N PRO A 187 -10.21 8.02 21.77
CA PRO A 187 -9.04 8.71 22.29
C PRO A 187 -9.28 9.26 23.70
N GLU A 188 -8.21 9.32 24.48
CA GLU A 188 -8.24 9.95 25.82
C GLU A 188 -8.25 11.48 25.70
N ASP A 189 -7.48 12.02 24.73
CA ASP A 189 -7.48 13.45 24.43
C ASP A 189 -8.76 13.80 23.64
N ASP A 190 -9.55 14.75 24.13
CA ASP A 190 -10.77 15.24 23.51
C ASP A 190 -10.54 15.99 22.19
N LYS A 191 -9.30 16.38 21.91
CA LYS A 191 -8.88 16.95 20.64
C LYS A 191 -8.65 15.90 19.53
N GLU A 192 -8.56 14.63 19.86
CA GLU A 192 -8.41 13.56 18.89
C GLU A 192 -9.76 12.94 18.49
N GLY A 193 -9.90 12.60 17.20
CA GLY A 193 -11.14 12.07 16.65
C GLY A 193 -11.40 10.61 17.01
N ALA A 194 -12.58 10.31 17.57
CA ALA A 194 -13.05 8.96 17.88
C ALA A 194 -13.48 8.20 16.61
N THR A 195 -13.32 6.87 16.62
CA THR A 195 -13.75 5.99 15.51
C THR A 195 -14.90 5.09 15.94
N ARG A 196 -15.87 4.90 15.05
CA ARG A 196 -16.96 3.92 15.16
C ARG A 196 -17.10 3.18 13.84
N ARG A 197 -17.23 1.85 13.92
CA ARG A 197 -17.34 0.98 12.75
C ARG A 197 -18.40 -0.09 13.00
N ALA A 198 -19.22 -0.36 11.99
CA ALA A 198 -20.13 -1.51 11.93
C ALA A 198 -19.95 -2.20 10.58
N ASN A 199 -19.80 -3.51 10.59
CA ASN A 199 -19.74 -4.31 9.38
C ASN A 199 -20.60 -5.56 9.50
N PHE A 200 -21.06 -6.06 8.35
CA PHE A 200 -21.74 -7.33 8.24
C PHE A 200 -21.11 -8.16 7.13
N ASN A 201 -21.21 -9.46 7.27
CA ASN A 201 -20.83 -10.44 6.27
C ASN A 201 -21.88 -11.56 6.26
N LEU A 202 -22.25 -11.98 5.06
CA LEU A 202 -23.12 -13.13 4.81
C LEU A 202 -22.52 -13.96 3.69
N SER A 203 -22.39 -15.26 3.90
CA SER A 203 -21.84 -16.19 2.92
C SER A 203 -22.61 -17.50 2.94
N GLY A 204 -22.72 -18.14 1.79
CA GLY A 204 -23.38 -19.45 1.71
C GLY A 204 -23.75 -19.87 0.30
N PRO A 205 -24.35 -21.06 0.15
CA PRO A 205 -24.74 -21.63 -1.13
C PRO A 205 -26.04 -21.00 -1.64
N LEU A 206 -26.06 -20.63 -2.94
CA LEU A 206 -27.28 -20.21 -3.65
C LEU A 206 -27.91 -21.38 -4.41
N ALA A 207 -27.11 -22.29 -4.93
CA ALA A 207 -27.56 -23.47 -5.66
C ALA A 207 -26.65 -24.67 -5.33
N GLY A 208 -26.83 -25.22 -4.13
CA GLY A 208 -25.94 -26.25 -3.60
C GLY A 208 -24.47 -25.78 -3.63
N ASP A 209 -23.55 -26.70 -3.74
CA ASP A 209 -22.11 -26.38 -3.80
C ASP A 209 -21.67 -25.78 -5.15
N ALA A 210 -22.55 -25.81 -6.18
CA ALA A 210 -22.21 -25.32 -7.49
C ALA A 210 -22.16 -23.79 -7.57
N LEU A 211 -22.99 -23.09 -6.79
CA LEU A 211 -23.02 -21.63 -6.79
C LEU A 211 -23.06 -21.12 -5.36
N THR A 212 -22.01 -20.46 -4.94
CA THR A 212 -21.89 -19.85 -3.62
C THR A 212 -21.77 -18.33 -3.73
N MET A 213 -22.13 -17.63 -2.67
CA MET A 213 -22.01 -16.18 -2.62
C MET A 213 -21.39 -15.71 -1.32
N ARG A 214 -20.77 -14.55 -1.36
CA ARG A 214 -20.42 -13.71 -0.22
C ARG A 214 -20.89 -12.29 -0.48
N LEU A 215 -21.57 -11.72 0.52
CA LEU A 215 -21.98 -10.32 0.53
C LEU A 215 -21.47 -9.70 1.84
N TYR A 216 -20.78 -8.59 1.76
CA TYR A 216 -20.35 -7.87 2.94
C TYR A 216 -20.45 -6.36 2.75
N GLY A 217 -20.62 -5.67 3.86
CA GLY A 217 -20.68 -4.22 3.89
C GLY A 217 -20.10 -3.64 5.16
N ASN A 218 -19.66 -2.40 5.07
CA ASN A 218 -19.04 -1.67 6.15
C ASN A 218 -19.52 -0.22 6.15
N ILE A 219 -19.77 0.28 7.35
CA ILE A 219 -19.97 1.71 7.60
C ILE A 219 -19.02 2.11 8.72
N ASN A 220 -18.16 3.08 8.48
CA ASN A 220 -17.32 3.60 9.51
C ASN A 220 -17.27 5.14 9.48
N LYS A 221 -17.03 5.70 10.65
CA LYS A 221 -16.80 7.11 10.84
C LYS A 221 -15.66 7.29 11.83
N THR A 222 -14.68 8.10 11.44
CA THR A 222 -13.68 8.67 12.35
C THR A 222 -13.93 10.18 12.39
N ASP A 223 -14.09 10.74 13.57
CA ASP A 223 -14.21 12.18 13.72
C ASP A 223 -12.84 12.84 13.41
N SER A 224 -12.84 14.08 12.97
CA SER A 224 -11.61 14.84 12.75
C SER A 224 -10.93 15.19 14.09
N ASP A 225 -9.62 15.31 14.08
CA ASP A 225 -8.90 15.93 15.19
C ASP A 225 -9.21 17.44 15.24
N ALA A 226 -8.98 18.08 16.37
CA ALA A 226 -9.21 19.51 16.52
C ALA A 226 -8.29 20.33 15.61
N PHE A 227 -8.77 21.49 15.17
CA PHE A 227 -8.06 22.40 14.29
C PHE A 227 -6.76 22.99 14.89
N ASP A 228 -6.62 22.91 16.21
CA ASP A 228 -5.53 23.48 17.01
C ASP A 228 -4.69 22.43 17.74
N ILE A 229 -4.82 21.14 17.38
CA ILE A 229 -4.09 20.06 18.04
C ILE A 229 -2.58 20.12 17.79
N ASN A 230 -2.17 20.69 16.65
CA ASN A 230 -0.78 20.88 16.25
C ASN A 230 -0.39 22.35 16.20
N GLN A 231 0.90 22.62 16.02
CA GLN A 231 1.43 23.94 15.74
C GLN A 231 2.03 24.01 14.34
N SER A 232 1.72 25.08 13.61
CA SER A 232 2.35 25.39 12.34
C SER A 232 3.76 25.95 12.56
N GLN A 233 4.54 26.10 11.47
CA GLN A 233 5.92 26.58 11.48
C GLN A 233 6.10 27.96 12.14
N ASN A 234 5.09 28.80 12.16
CA ASN A 234 5.13 30.12 12.80
C ASN A 234 4.52 30.10 14.21
N GLY A 235 4.29 28.92 14.81
CA GLY A 235 3.72 28.74 16.14
C GLY A 235 2.21 28.94 16.23
N SER A 236 1.52 29.17 15.11
CA SER A 236 0.06 29.26 15.08
C SER A 236 -0.57 27.87 15.12
N ALA A 237 -1.85 27.79 15.50
CA ALA A 237 -2.60 26.55 15.50
C ALA A 237 -2.64 25.88 14.11
N ALA A 238 -2.48 24.57 14.07
CA ALA A 238 -2.61 23.74 12.89
C ALA A 238 -3.46 22.49 13.21
N ALA A 239 -4.20 22.01 12.19
CA ALA A 239 -5.09 20.87 12.34
C ALA A 239 -4.34 19.54 12.50
N GLY A 240 -5.03 18.57 13.06
CA GLY A 240 -4.62 17.18 13.08
C GLY A 240 -5.11 16.40 11.86
N ARG A 241 -5.53 15.16 12.08
CA ARG A 241 -6.07 14.28 11.03
C ARG A 241 -7.45 14.75 10.60
N GLU A 242 -7.71 14.72 9.31
CA GLU A 242 -9.07 14.83 8.81
C GLU A 242 -9.92 13.64 9.30
N GLY A 243 -11.19 13.88 9.53
CA GLY A 243 -12.14 12.84 9.80
C GLY A 243 -12.47 12.05 8.55
N VAL A 244 -13.10 10.89 8.74
CA VAL A 244 -13.41 9.95 7.67
C VAL A 244 -14.83 9.45 7.82
N ARG A 245 -15.52 9.32 6.69
CA ARG A 245 -16.79 8.62 6.60
C ARG A 245 -16.80 7.69 5.40
N ASN A 246 -16.77 6.37 5.66
CA ASN A 246 -16.75 5.37 4.61
C ASN A 246 -18.03 4.54 4.63
N LYS A 247 -18.43 4.10 3.45
CA LYS A 247 -19.54 3.15 3.22
C LYS A 247 -19.15 2.24 2.08
N ASP A 248 -19.19 0.93 2.33
CA ASP A 248 -18.75 -0.08 1.37
C ASP A 248 -19.79 -1.19 1.28
N ILE A 249 -20.00 -1.71 0.09
CA ILE A 249 -20.71 -2.95 -0.18
C ILE A 249 -19.99 -3.72 -1.26
N ASN A 250 -19.74 -5.00 -1.00
CA ASN A 250 -19.01 -5.87 -1.90
C ASN A 250 -19.70 -7.24 -1.97
N SER A 251 -19.66 -7.86 -3.13
CA SER A 251 -20.19 -9.19 -3.36
C SER A 251 -19.24 -10.01 -4.23
N VAL A 252 -19.21 -11.30 -3.96
CA VAL A 252 -18.55 -12.32 -4.79
C VAL A 252 -19.54 -13.45 -5.02
N LEU A 253 -19.72 -13.83 -6.28
CA LEU A 253 -20.41 -15.04 -6.69
C LEU A 253 -19.37 -16.00 -7.23
N SER A 254 -19.30 -17.19 -6.68
CA SER A 254 -18.36 -18.24 -7.08
C SER A 254 -19.15 -19.40 -7.68
N TRP A 255 -18.91 -19.67 -8.95
CA TRP A 255 -19.56 -20.76 -9.70
C TRP A 255 -18.55 -21.85 -9.99
N LYS A 256 -18.74 -23.02 -9.38
CA LYS A 256 -18.03 -24.26 -9.69
C LYS A 256 -18.65 -24.85 -10.95
N ILE A 257 -18.07 -24.55 -12.13
CA ILE A 257 -18.49 -25.10 -13.43
C ILE A 257 -18.27 -26.61 -13.42
N THR A 258 -17.11 -27.03 -12.89
CA THR A 258 -16.77 -28.40 -12.53
C THR A 258 -16.01 -28.37 -11.19
N PRO A 259 -15.72 -29.51 -10.54
CA PRO A 259 -14.89 -29.52 -9.33
C PRO A 259 -13.52 -28.87 -9.51
N LEU A 260 -12.98 -28.88 -10.73
CA LEU A 260 -11.65 -28.37 -11.10
C LEU A 260 -11.69 -27.00 -11.78
N GLN A 261 -12.86 -26.41 -12.00
CA GLN A 261 -12.98 -25.13 -12.70
C GLN A 261 -13.96 -24.21 -11.97
N VAL A 262 -13.49 -23.06 -11.58
CA VAL A 262 -14.25 -22.07 -10.82
C VAL A 262 -14.24 -20.75 -11.55
N LEU A 263 -15.41 -20.14 -11.66
CA LEU A 263 -15.62 -18.80 -12.21
C LEU A 263 -16.14 -17.89 -11.09
N ASP A 264 -15.35 -16.91 -10.73
CA ASP A 264 -15.70 -15.89 -9.73
C ASP A 264 -16.15 -14.61 -10.44
N PHE A 265 -17.27 -14.07 -10.02
CA PHE A 265 -17.73 -12.74 -10.38
C PHE A 265 -17.76 -11.87 -9.14
N SER A 266 -17.06 -10.73 -9.17
CA SER A 266 -17.00 -9.79 -8.06
C SER A 266 -17.53 -8.42 -8.45
N TYR A 267 -18.21 -7.78 -7.50
CA TYR A 267 -18.65 -6.39 -7.59
C TYR A 267 -18.40 -5.67 -6.27
N GLY A 268 -17.87 -4.46 -6.36
CA GLY A 268 -17.65 -3.59 -5.21
C GLY A 268 -18.11 -2.16 -5.48
N TYR A 269 -18.69 -1.55 -4.48
CA TYR A 269 -18.99 -0.13 -4.44
C TYR A 269 -18.55 0.45 -3.10
N SER A 270 -17.71 1.47 -3.15
CA SER A 270 -17.19 2.12 -1.96
C SER A 270 -17.30 3.63 -2.09
N ARG A 271 -17.62 4.29 -0.99
CA ARG A 271 -17.60 5.73 -0.85
C ARG A 271 -16.77 6.12 0.36
N GLN A 272 -15.76 6.94 0.14
CA GLN A 272 -14.96 7.54 1.20
C GLN A 272 -15.13 9.04 1.21
N GLY A 273 -15.38 9.62 2.37
CA GLY A 273 -15.47 11.07 2.57
C GLY A 273 -14.46 11.55 3.59
N ASN A 274 -13.76 12.66 3.30
CA ASN A 274 -12.88 13.32 4.26
C ASN A 274 -13.65 14.47 4.93
N ILE A 275 -13.61 14.51 6.26
CA ILE A 275 -14.21 15.56 7.07
C ILE A 275 -13.11 16.55 7.43
N TYR A 276 -13.27 17.77 6.95
CA TYR A 276 -12.27 18.83 7.08
C TYR A 276 -12.28 19.44 8.47
N THR A 277 -11.11 19.79 8.97
CA THR A 277 -10.94 20.51 10.24
C THR A 277 -9.89 21.61 10.14
N GLY A 278 -9.37 21.87 8.96
CA GLY A 278 -8.34 22.87 8.72
C GLY A 278 -7.09 22.29 8.06
N ASP A 279 -6.10 23.13 7.86
CA ASP A 279 -4.83 22.77 7.26
C ASP A 279 -3.84 22.28 8.32
N THR A 280 -3.07 21.24 8.00
CA THR A 280 -2.11 20.63 8.93
C THR A 280 -0.76 21.31 8.97
N GLN A 281 -0.45 22.17 8.01
CA GLN A 281 0.84 22.84 7.90
C GLN A 281 0.77 24.33 8.03
N TYR A 282 -0.29 24.90 7.46
CA TYR A 282 -0.45 26.34 7.44
C TYR A 282 -1.32 26.74 8.62
N SER A 283 -1.00 27.89 9.18
CA SER A 283 -1.83 28.52 10.17
C SER A 283 -3.29 28.55 9.71
N ASN A 284 -4.17 27.94 10.48
CA ASN A 284 -5.60 28.12 10.37
C ASN A 284 -6.00 29.48 10.98
N GLY A 285 -5.25 30.53 10.64
CA GLY A 285 -5.35 31.82 11.29
C GLY A 285 -6.79 32.24 11.52
N ALA A 286 -7.07 32.67 12.74
CA ALA A 286 -8.34 33.25 13.11
C ALA A 286 -8.74 34.32 12.10
N GLY A 287 -9.95 34.19 11.50
CA GLY A 287 -10.47 35.12 10.52
C GLY A 287 -10.44 34.66 9.06
N ASN A 288 -10.06 33.40 8.76
CA ASN A 288 -10.31 32.84 7.44
C ASN A 288 -11.73 32.27 7.39
N ALA A 289 -12.69 33.12 7.03
CA ALA A 289 -14.11 32.76 6.98
C ALA A 289 -14.42 31.55 6.10
N LEU A 290 -13.64 31.28 5.04
CA LEU A 290 -13.80 30.09 4.21
C LEU A 290 -13.43 28.84 5.00
N ILE A 291 -12.28 28.79 5.67
CA ILE A 291 -11.82 27.65 6.46
C ILE A 291 -12.78 27.37 7.61
N GLU A 292 -13.20 28.42 8.33
CA GLU A 292 -14.18 28.29 9.42
C GLU A 292 -15.53 27.73 8.94
N SER A 293 -15.98 28.14 7.75
CA SER A 293 -17.25 27.66 7.16
C SER A 293 -17.18 26.19 6.69
N LEU A 294 -16.00 25.64 6.52
CA LEU A 294 -15.78 24.28 6.04
C LEU A 294 -15.54 23.28 7.17
N ASP A 295 -15.31 23.75 8.39
CA ASP A 295 -15.09 22.88 9.55
C ASP A 295 -16.22 21.86 9.73
N GLY A 296 -15.88 20.59 9.91
CA GLY A 296 -16.83 19.49 10.01
C GLY A 296 -17.52 19.09 8.71
N SER A 297 -17.27 19.78 7.58
CA SER A 297 -17.85 19.44 6.28
C SER A 297 -17.03 18.42 5.50
N GLU A 298 -17.69 17.69 4.59
CA GLU A 298 -17.00 16.79 3.66
C GLU A 298 -16.44 17.58 2.48
N THR A 299 -15.13 17.77 2.45
CA THR A 299 -14.41 18.50 1.40
C THR A 299 -13.86 17.62 0.29
N ASN A 300 -13.83 16.31 0.51
CA ASN A 300 -13.40 15.33 -0.47
C ASN A 300 -14.32 14.10 -0.38
N ARG A 301 -14.80 13.60 -1.51
CA ARG A 301 -15.63 12.41 -1.66
C ARG A 301 -15.06 11.56 -2.80
N LEU A 302 -14.63 10.36 -2.48
CA LEU A 302 -14.10 9.42 -3.44
C LEU A 302 -15.09 8.26 -3.57
N TYR A 303 -15.56 8.02 -4.80
CA TYR A 303 -16.46 6.93 -5.16
C TYR A 303 -15.70 5.94 -6.02
N ARG A 304 -15.65 4.69 -5.58
CA ARG A 304 -14.96 3.59 -6.27
C ARG A 304 -15.96 2.50 -6.62
N GLN A 305 -15.94 2.05 -7.86
CA GLN A 305 -16.69 0.89 -8.36
C GLN A 305 -15.71 -0.08 -8.98
N THR A 306 -15.88 -1.36 -8.66
CA THR A 306 -15.05 -2.45 -9.20
C THR A 306 -15.93 -3.56 -9.73
N TRP A 307 -15.51 -4.15 -10.84
CA TRP A 307 -16.10 -5.34 -11.45
C TRP A 307 -14.96 -6.30 -11.77
N GLY A 308 -15.11 -7.54 -11.38
CA GLY A 308 -14.11 -8.57 -11.64
C GLY A 308 -14.75 -9.84 -12.14
N LEU A 309 -14.04 -10.51 -13.05
CA LEU A 309 -14.33 -11.86 -13.51
C LEU A 309 -13.01 -12.62 -13.46
N ALA A 310 -12.97 -13.74 -12.74
CA ALA A 310 -11.79 -14.58 -12.65
C ALA A 310 -12.18 -16.05 -12.88
N HIS A 311 -11.50 -16.69 -13.80
CA HIS A 311 -11.61 -18.13 -14.03
C HIS A 311 -10.32 -18.81 -13.56
N ASN A 312 -10.45 -19.80 -12.69
CA ASN A 312 -9.37 -20.66 -12.24
C ASN A 312 -9.68 -22.08 -12.71
N GLY A 313 -8.74 -22.71 -13.41
CA GLY A 313 -8.89 -24.04 -13.96
C GLY A 313 -7.71 -24.94 -13.64
N ILE A 314 -7.99 -26.16 -13.20
CA ILE A 314 -7.05 -27.27 -13.11
C ILE A 314 -7.32 -28.22 -14.27
N TRP A 315 -6.29 -28.59 -15.00
CA TRP A 315 -6.33 -29.37 -16.22
C TRP A 315 -5.32 -30.52 -16.15
N ASP A 316 -5.47 -31.53 -16.96
CA ASP A 316 -4.51 -32.65 -17.03
C ASP A 316 -3.08 -32.22 -17.37
N TRP A 317 -2.95 -31.06 -18.04
CA TRP A 317 -1.65 -30.50 -18.45
C TRP A 317 -1.08 -29.46 -17.47
N GLY A 318 -1.87 -29.00 -16.50
CA GLY A 318 -1.45 -27.95 -15.58
C GLY A 318 -2.60 -27.10 -15.06
N GLN A 319 -2.37 -25.84 -14.78
CA GLN A 319 -3.36 -24.90 -14.26
C GLN A 319 -3.41 -23.60 -15.07
N SER A 320 -4.56 -22.96 -15.05
CA SER A 320 -4.75 -21.68 -15.71
C SER A 320 -5.54 -20.69 -14.83
N LYS A 321 -5.23 -19.40 -15.01
CA LYS A 321 -5.98 -18.29 -14.42
C LYS A 321 -6.25 -17.25 -15.51
N LEU A 322 -7.51 -16.83 -15.66
CA LEU A 322 -7.91 -15.75 -16.55
C LEU A 322 -8.64 -14.69 -15.72
N THR A 323 -8.33 -13.42 -15.93
CA THR A 323 -8.94 -12.33 -15.17
C THR A 323 -9.33 -11.17 -16.07
N PHE A 324 -10.50 -10.57 -15.78
CA PHE A 324 -10.94 -9.30 -16.34
C PHE A 324 -11.39 -8.40 -15.22
N ASN A 325 -10.87 -7.19 -15.14
CA ASN A 325 -11.18 -6.26 -14.09
C ASN A 325 -11.42 -4.87 -14.65
N TYR A 326 -12.40 -4.20 -14.08
CA TYR A 326 -12.71 -2.79 -14.35
C TYR A 326 -12.82 -2.05 -13.03
N GLU A 327 -12.10 -0.95 -12.91
CA GLU A 327 -12.20 -0.04 -11.77
C GLU A 327 -12.52 1.36 -12.26
N LYS A 328 -13.51 2.00 -11.64
CA LYS A 328 -13.84 3.41 -11.85
C LYS A 328 -13.79 4.15 -10.55
N THR A 329 -13.05 5.24 -10.52
CA THR A 329 -12.95 6.15 -9.39
C THR A 329 -13.35 7.56 -9.80
N ASN A 330 -14.32 8.13 -9.07
CA ASN A 330 -14.64 9.55 -9.15
C ASN A 330 -14.19 10.21 -7.84
N ASN A 331 -13.25 11.14 -7.94
CA ASN A 331 -12.76 11.92 -6.81
C ASN A 331 -13.32 13.35 -6.91
N THR A 332 -14.35 13.64 -6.11
CA THR A 332 -15.01 14.95 -6.04
C THR A 332 -14.48 15.70 -4.84
N ARG A 333 -13.76 16.78 -5.07
CA ARG A 333 -13.08 17.53 -4.02
C ARG A 333 -13.24 19.05 -4.23
N LEU A 334 -13.15 19.81 -3.14
CA LEU A 334 -13.06 21.26 -3.23
C LEU A 334 -11.79 21.68 -3.98
N ASN A 335 -11.92 22.71 -4.78
CA ASN A 335 -10.79 23.27 -5.50
C ASN A 335 -9.76 23.81 -4.52
N GLU A 336 -8.50 23.56 -4.85
CA GLU A 336 -7.35 23.95 -4.06
C GLU A 336 -6.35 24.73 -4.91
N GLY A 337 -5.45 25.43 -4.25
CA GLY A 337 -4.34 26.08 -4.93
C GLY A 337 -3.45 25.06 -5.62
N THR A 338 -3.02 25.39 -6.82
CA THR A 338 -2.15 24.54 -7.66
C THR A 338 -0.74 25.10 -7.77
N ALA A 339 -0.38 26.14 -7.00
CA ALA A 339 0.87 26.84 -7.17
C ALA A 339 1.49 27.32 -5.85
N GLY A 340 2.80 27.09 -5.72
CA GLY A 340 3.66 27.65 -4.68
C GLY A 340 3.23 27.31 -3.25
N ALA A 341 3.29 28.27 -2.34
CA ALA A 341 2.90 28.08 -0.94
C ALA A 341 1.38 27.85 -0.75
N GLY A 342 0.58 28.06 -1.77
CA GLY A 342 -0.86 27.79 -1.76
C GLY A 342 -1.23 26.40 -2.30
N GLU A 343 -0.26 25.60 -2.72
CA GLU A 343 -0.52 24.27 -3.27
C GLU A 343 -1.15 23.36 -2.22
N GLY A 344 -2.29 22.74 -2.59
CA GLY A 344 -3.06 21.86 -1.72
C GLY A 344 -3.97 22.56 -0.71
N ARG A 345 -3.94 23.89 -0.57
CA ARG A 345 -4.86 24.62 0.30
C ARG A 345 -6.20 24.83 -0.40
N ILE A 346 -7.29 24.59 0.32
CA ILE A 346 -8.62 24.92 -0.18
C ILE A 346 -8.72 26.44 -0.37
N ASN A 347 -9.07 26.87 -1.57
CA ASN A 347 -9.14 28.28 -1.95
C ASN A 347 -10.53 28.72 -2.44
N SER A 348 -11.46 27.78 -2.53
CA SER A 348 -12.85 28.05 -2.92
C SER A 348 -13.79 27.02 -2.32
N ASN A 349 -15.09 27.30 -2.34
CA ASN A 349 -16.15 26.35 -1.99
C ASN A 349 -16.71 25.61 -3.22
N THR A 350 -16.01 25.65 -4.35
CA THR A 350 -16.41 24.98 -5.59
C THR A 350 -15.85 23.58 -5.64
N PHE A 351 -16.70 22.59 -5.90
CA PHE A 351 -16.28 21.20 -6.13
C PHE A 351 -15.92 20.97 -7.59
N SER A 352 -14.90 20.14 -7.79
CA SER A 352 -14.56 19.55 -9.09
C SER A 352 -14.41 18.03 -8.93
N THR A 353 -14.54 17.32 -10.04
CA THR A 353 -14.44 15.86 -10.07
C THR A 353 -13.37 15.44 -11.05
N SER A 354 -12.37 14.70 -10.57
CA SER A 354 -11.49 13.91 -11.39
C SER A 354 -12.06 12.50 -11.53
N ARG A 355 -11.93 11.91 -12.73
CA ARG A 355 -12.36 10.57 -13.04
C ARG A 355 -11.17 9.75 -13.51
N PHE A 356 -11.00 8.60 -12.90
CA PHE A 356 -10.00 7.62 -13.28
C PHE A 356 -10.70 6.30 -13.56
N GLU A 357 -10.35 5.66 -14.68
CA GLU A 357 -10.85 4.35 -15.08
C GLU A 357 -9.69 3.45 -15.43
N SER A 358 -9.73 2.20 -14.99
CA SER A 358 -8.73 1.19 -15.26
C SER A 358 -9.40 -0.07 -15.78
N TYR A 359 -8.94 -0.53 -16.94
CA TYR A 359 -9.37 -1.76 -17.61
C TYR A 359 -8.20 -2.73 -17.59
N ARG A 360 -8.40 -3.96 -17.11
CA ARG A 360 -7.36 -4.97 -17.00
C ARG A 360 -7.84 -6.30 -17.52
N ALA A 361 -6.99 -6.98 -18.28
CA ALA A 361 -7.16 -8.37 -18.66
C ALA A 361 -5.85 -9.10 -18.41
N GLY A 362 -5.90 -10.28 -17.83
CA GLY A 362 -4.74 -11.10 -17.57
C GLY A 362 -5.02 -12.57 -17.79
N GLY A 363 -3.99 -13.29 -18.23
CA GLY A 363 -4.01 -14.74 -18.36
C GLY A 363 -2.68 -15.33 -17.95
N GLU A 364 -2.72 -16.40 -17.19
CA GLU A 364 -1.55 -17.16 -16.74
C GLU A 364 -1.82 -18.64 -16.90
N VAL A 365 -0.81 -19.38 -17.35
CA VAL A 365 -0.81 -20.83 -17.40
C VAL A 365 0.45 -21.36 -16.76
N SER A 366 0.34 -22.42 -15.95
CA SER A 366 1.45 -23.07 -15.30
C SER A 366 1.38 -24.57 -15.56
N PHE A 367 2.49 -25.18 -15.95
CA PHE A 367 2.56 -26.59 -16.27
C PHE A 367 3.89 -27.21 -15.88
N PRO A 368 3.90 -28.51 -15.51
CA PRO A 368 5.12 -29.23 -15.19
C PRO A 368 5.92 -29.49 -16.48
N LEU A 369 7.22 -29.39 -16.35
CA LEU A 369 8.16 -29.71 -17.43
C LEU A 369 9.35 -30.49 -16.87
N GLU A 370 9.69 -31.62 -17.48
CA GLU A 370 10.88 -32.40 -17.13
C GLU A 370 11.88 -32.32 -18.29
N LEU A 371 12.82 -31.39 -18.26
CA LEU A 371 13.91 -31.35 -19.22
C LEU A 371 15.18 -32.05 -18.68
N LEU A 372 15.79 -31.52 -17.65
CA LEU A 372 16.94 -32.05 -16.93
C LEU A 372 16.60 -32.32 -15.48
N ARG A 373 15.65 -31.58 -14.96
CA ARG A 373 15.14 -31.57 -13.59
C ARG A 373 13.65 -31.32 -13.62
N GLU A 374 12.98 -31.62 -12.50
CA GLU A 374 11.60 -31.21 -12.28
C GLU A 374 11.52 -29.69 -12.25
N GLN A 375 10.60 -29.14 -12.99
CA GLN A 375 10.37 -27.69 -13.04
C GLN A 375 8.91 -27.38 -13.33
N THR A 376 8.47 -26.21 -12.90
CA THR A 376 7.14 -25.69 -13.19
C THR A 376 7.30 -24.37 -13.96
N VAL A 377 6.90 -24.41 -15.23
CA VAL A 377 6.94 -23.23 -16.10
C VAL A 377 5.64 -22.47 -15.98
N THR A 378 5.75 -21.17 -15.80
CA THR A 378 4.63 -20.23 -15.82
C THR A 378 4.81 -19.24 -16.96
N LEU A 379 3.76 -19.10 -17.76
CA LEU A 379 3.66 -18.12 -18.85
C LEU A 379 2.45 -17.22 -18.58
N GLY A 380 2.63 -15.92 -18.69
CA GLY A 380 1.53 -15.01 -18.50
C GLY A 380 1.53 -13.84 -19.48
N ALA A 381 0.35 -13.30 -19.70
CA ALA A 381 0.12 -12.10 -20.49
C ALA A 381 -0.84 -11.18 -19.73
N GLU A 382 -0.57 -9.88 -19.78
CA GLU A 382 -1.42 -8.86 -19.16
C GLU A 382 -1.60 -7.68 -20.12
N TRP A 383 -2.77 -7.10 -20.08
CA TRP A 383 -3.10 -5.87 -20.73
C TRP A 383 -3.83 -4.96 -19.75
N ASN A 384 -3.39 -3.72 -19.64
CA ASN A 384 -4.12 -2.70 -18.89
C ASN A 384 -4.18 -1.39 -19.66
N ARG A 385 -5.30 -0.70 -19.50
CA ARG A 385 -5.51 0.64 -20.00
C ARG A 385 -6.06 1.51 -18.87
N ASP A 386 -5.34 2.58 -18.58
CA ASP A 386 -5.71 3.59 -17.59
C ASP A 386 -6.14 4.87 -18.31
N GLU A 387 -7.25 5.46 -17.86
CA GLU A 387 -7.82 6.69 -18.40
C GLU A 387 -8.08 7.69 -17.29
N LEU A 388 -7.59 8.91 -17.46
CA LEU A 388 -7.75 10.03 -16.53
C LEU A 388 -8.50 11.17 -17.21
N ASN A 389 -9.45 11.77 -16.50
CA ASN A 389 -10.03 13.05 -16.85
C ASN A 389 -10.11 13.94 -15.61
N ASP A 390 -9.26 14.95 -15.53
CA ASP A 390 -9.21 15.89 -14.41
C ASP A 390 -9.25 17.34 -14.91
N PRO A 391 -10.45 17.90 -15.13
CA PRO A 391 -10.60 19.24 -15.65
C PRO A 391 -10.00 20.33 -14.74
N ASN A 392 -9.98 20.09 -13.42
CA ASN A 392 -9.48 21.07 -12.48
C ASN A 392 -7.94 21.07 -12.42
N SER A 393 -7.32 19.92 -12.23
CA SER A 393 -5.86 19.85 -12.03
C SER A 393 -5.09 20.03 -13.33
N MET A 394 -5.61 19.53 -14.46
CA MET A 394 -5.02 19.76 -15.78
C MET A 394 -5.17 21.21 -16.22
N ASN A 395 -6.31 21.80 -15.92
CA ASN A 395 -6.67 23.16 -16.37
C ASN A 395 -6.62 24.19 -15.22
N GLY A 396 -6.25 23.81 -13.99
CA GLY A 396 -6.34 24.65 -12.81
C GLY A 396 -5.45 25.89 -12.81
N THR A 397 -4.36 25.85 -13.56
CA THR A 397 -3.54 27.05 -13.80
C THR A 397 -4.01 27.74 -15.07
N SER A 398 -4.40 28.99 -14.96
CA SER A 398 -4.76 29.82 -16.09
C SER A 398 -3.85 31.05 -16.20
N ALA A 399 -3.30 31.23 -17.38
CA ALA A 399 -2.50 32.41 -17.75
C ALA A 399 -2.97 32.87 -19.13
N PRO A 400 -4.15 33.57 -19.23
CA PRO A 400 -4.77 33.93 -20.49
C PRO A 400 -3.83 34.74 -21.39
N GLY A 401 -3.78 34.35 -22.67
CA GLY A 401 -2.93 35.02 -23.66
C GLY A 401 -1.43 34.72 -23.54
N VAL A 402 -1.03 33.82 -22.62
CA VAL A 402 0.38 33.38 -22.48
C VAL A 402 0.61 32.11 -23.27
N SER A 403 1.68 32.06 -24.06
CA SER A 403 2.20 30.85 -24.69
C SER A 403 3.37 30.32 -23.85
N ILE A 404 3.33 29.04 -23.56
CA ILE A 404 4.29 28.33 -22.68
C ILE A 404 4.82 27.13 -23.46
N ASP A 405 5.87 27.34 -24.25
CA ASP A 405 6.49 26.32 -25.11
C ASP A 405 5.45 25.57 -25.99
N GLY A 406 4.60 26.33 -26.68
CA GLY A 406 3.53 25.78 -27.51
C GLY A 406 2.27 25.38 -26.74
N VAL A 407 2.31 25.28 -25.43
CA VAL A 407 1.16 25.01 -24.58
C VAL A 407 0.39 26.30 -24.30
N SER A 408 -0.92 26.28 -24.49
CA SER A 408 -1.75 27.44 -24.19
C SER A 408 -1.82 27.71 -22.68
N GLY A 409 -1.62 28.94 -22.27
CA GLY A 409 -1.90 29.37 -20.90
C GLY A 409 -3.38 29.38 -20.54
N ASP A 410 -4.26 29.39 -21.54
CA ASP A 410 -5.71 29.35 -21.33
C ASP A 410 -6.17 27.95 -20.89
N ALA A 411 -6.71 27.87 -19.69
CA ALA A 411 -7.15 26.62 -19.10
C ALA A 411 -8.17 25.87 -19.99
N GLY A 412 -9.14 26.57 -20.57
CA GLY A 412 -10.17 26.00 -21.42
C GLY A 412 -9.67 25.46 -22.76
N SER A 413 -8.44 25.80 -23.18
CA SER A 413 -7.84 25.30 -24.42
C SER A 413 -7.00 24.05 -24.24
N ARG A 414 -6.71 23.64 -23.00
CA ARG A 414 -5.90 22.46 -22.72
C ARG A 414 -6.75 21.21 -22.55
N ASN A 415 -6.19 20.05 -22.95
CA ASN A 415 -6.86 18.77 -22.77
C ASN A 415 -6.81 18.36 -21.28
N SER A 416 -7.96 18.01 -20.72
CA SER A 416 -8.09 17.49 -19.35
C SER A 416 -7.98 15.95 -19.27
N LYS A 417 -7.86 15.29 -20.41
CA LYS A 417 -7.85 13.83 -20.52
C LYS A 417 -6.45 13.33 -20.87
N ASN A 418 -6.07 12.23 -20.27
CA ASN A 418 -4.89 11.46 -20.66
C ASN A 418 -5.17 9.97 -20.46
N SER A 419 -4.49 9.13 -21.22
CA SER A 419 -4.60 7.68 -21.13
C SER A 419 -3.27 7.01 -21.44
N ALA A 420 -3.06 5.82 -20.88
CA ALA A 420 -1.91 4.99 -21.18
C ALA A 420 -2.32 3.53 -21.25
N THR A 421 -1.66 2.78 -22.13
CA THR A 421 -1.83 1.34 -22.30
C THR A 421 -0.52 0.64 -22.05
N LEU A 422 -0.54 -0.40 -21.21
CA LEU A 422 0.58 -1.27 -20.92
C LEU A 422 0.20 -2.71 -21.28
N SER A 423 0.97 -3.33 -22.17
CA SER A 423 0.86 -4.74 -22.53
C SER A 423 2.09 -5.47 -22.05
N SER A 424 1.91 -6.64 -21.45
CA SER A 424 3.01 -7.35 -20.79
C SER A 424 2.96 -8.83 -21.14
N LEU A 425 4.14 -9.43 -21.28
CA LEU A 425 4.36 -10.87 -21.34
C LEU A 425 5.38 -11.24 -20.27
N TYR A 426 5.17 -12.34 -19.55
CA TYR A 426 6.13 -12.81 -18.58
C TYR A 426 6.28 -14.33 -18.61
N PHE A 427 7.47 -14.73 -18.23
CA PHE A 427 7.91 -16.11 -18.10
C PHE A 427 8.60 -16.27 -16.74
N GLU A 428 8.28 -17.34 -16.05
CA GLU A 428 8.96 -17.77 -14.83
C GLU A 428 9.12 -19.29 -14.86
N ASP A 429 10.20 -19.78 -14.27
CA ASP A 429 10.48 -21.21 -14.18
C ASP A 429 10.92 -21.56 -12.76
N ASN A 430 10.15 -22.36 -12.06
CA ASN A 430 10.54 -22.88 -10.77
C ASN A 430 11.28 -24.20 -10.95
N ILE A 431 12.61 -24.18 -10.88
CA ILE A 431 13.50 -25.31 -11.15
C ILE A 431 14.00 -25.91 -9.83
N ALA A 432 13.67 -27.14 -9.57
CA ALA A 432 14.30 -27.95 -8.53
C ALA A 432 15.72 -28.38 -8.98
N ALA A 433 16.69 -27.46 -8.87
CA ALA A 433 18.06 -27.71 -9.33
C ALA A 433 18.73 -28.87 -8.58
N THR A 434 18.45 -29.03 -7.31
CA THR A 434 18.75 -30.18 -6.45
C THR A 434 17.58 -30.42 -5.50
N ASP A 435 17.63 -31.50 -4.71
CA ASP A 435 16.61 -31.77 -3.68
C ASP A 435 16.53 -30.67 -2.59
N SER A 436 17.54 -29.81 -2.50
CA SER A 436 17.65 -28.74 -1.51
C SER A 436 17.80 -27.35 -2.13
N THR A 437 17.85 -27.24 -3.46
CA THR A 437 18.10 -25.96 -4.16
C THR A 437 16.99 -25.70 -5.18
N GLU A 438 16.31 -24.60 -5.00
CA GLU A 438 15.35 -24.04 -5.95
C GLU A 438 15.94 -22.82 -6.65
N VAL A 439 15.78 -22.73 -7.97
CA VAL A 439 16.24 -21.60 -8.78
C VAL A 439 15.08 -21.10 -9.61
N ILE A 440 14.77 -19.83 -9.48
CA ILE A 440 13.62 -19.19 -10.16
C ILE A 440 14.12 -18.05 -11.04
N PRO A 441 14.50 -18.32 -12.30
CA PRO A 441 14.67 -17.28 -13.30
C PRO A 441 13.30 -16.75 -13.74
N GLY A 442 13.24 -15.46 -13.95
CA GLY A 442 12.06 -14.78 -14.48
C GLY A 442 12.43 -13.71 -15.50
N LEU A 443 11.57 -13.49 -16.45
CA LEU A 443 11.70 -12.44 -17.44
C LEU A 443 10.33 -11.86 -17.75
N ARG A 444 10.21 -10.55 -17.56
CA ARG A 444 9.00 -9.80 -17.91
C ARG A 444 9.36 -8.78 -19.00
N PHE A 445 8.56 -8.75 -20.05
CA PHE A 445 8.55 -7.77 -21.11
C PHE A 445 7.30 -6.92 -21.01
N ASP A 446 7.46 -5.60 -20.98
CA ASP A 446 6.38 -4.64 -20.95
C ASP A 446 6.49 -3.68 -22.13
N TYR A 447 5.39 -3.41 -22.78
CA TYR A 447 5.29 -2.40 -23.85
C TYR A 447 4.26 -1.36 -23.47
N HIS A 448 4.72 -0.13 -23.29
CA HIS A 448 3.89 1.01 -22.95
C HIS A 448 3.77 1.97 -24.13
N ASP A 449 2.60 2.51 -24.37
CA ASP A 449 2.35 3.40 -25.50
C ASP A 449 3.15 4.73 -25.46
N THR A 450 3.63 5.14 -24.27
CA THR A 450 4.45 6.36 -24.11
C THR A 450 5.95 6.07 -24.25
N PHE A 451 6.52 5.16 -23.44
CA PHE A 451 7.97 4.94 -23.41
C PHE A 451 8.47 3.69 -24.17
N GLY A 452 7.54 2.92 -24.79
CA GLY A 452 7.90 1.73 -25.55
C GLY A 452 8.27 0.53 -24.68
N ALA A 453 9.31 -0.20 -25.08
CA ALA A 453 9.70 -1.48 -24.50
C ALA A 453 10.50 -1.36 -23.18
N ASN A 454 10.17 -2.19 -22.21
CA ASN A 454 10.90 -2.35 -20.97
C ASN A 454 11.08 -3.85 -20.66
N TRP A 455 12.28 -4.24 -20.22
CA TRP A 455 12.61 -5.61 -19.83
C TRP A 455 12.95 -5.67 -18.34
N SER A 456 12.35 -6.62 -17.64
CA SER A 456 12.53 -6.82 -16.20
C SER A 456 12.96 -8.27 -15.92
N PRO A 457 14.27 -8.58 -16.02
CA PRO A 457 14.80 -9.88 -15.61
C PRO A 457 14.84 -10.01 -14.10
N SER A 458 14.66 -11.23 -13.61
CA SER A 458 14.79 -11.60 -12.20
C SER A 458 15.44 -12.98 -12.05
N LEU A 459 16.12 -13.17 -10.93
CA LEU A 459 16.67 -14.45 -10.51
C LEU A 459 16.53 -14.55 -9.00
N ASN A 460 15.84 -15.57 -8.53
CA ASN A 460 15.76 -15.92 -7.12
C ASN A 460 16.31 -17.32 -6.90
N ILE A 461 17.02 -17.52 -5.79
CA ILE A 461 17.61 -18.81 -5.41
C ILE A 461 17.26 -19.03 -3.94
N SER A 462 16.76 -20.21 -3.65
CA SER A 462 16.54 -20.72 -2.30
C SER A 462 17.36 -22.00 -2.10
N GLN A 463 18.09 -22.08 -0.99
CA GLN A 463 18.93 -23.22 -0.64
C GLN A 463 18.59 -23.67 0.77
N ALA A 464 18.03 -24.88 0.90
CA ALA A 464 17.93 -25.53 2.20
C ALA A 464 19.31 -26.03 2.65
N LEU A 465 19.68 -25.70 3.88
CA LEU A 465 20.92 -26.10 4.54
C LEU A 465 20.57 -27.01 5.73
N GLY A 466 20.51 -28.31 5.49
CA GLY A 466 19.92 -29.27 6.43
C GLY A 466 18.40 -29.09 6.53
N GLU A 467 17.83 -29.42 7.68
CA GLU A 467 16.38 -29.41 7.92
C GLU A 467 15.87 -28.06 8.48
N SER A 468 16.75 -27.19 8.97
CA SER A 468 16.38 -26.04 9.78
C SER A 468 16.76 -24.69 9.20
N PHE A 469 17.69 -24.64 8.24
CA PHE A 469 18.14 -23.37 7.68
C PHE A 469 17.78 -23.24 6.20
N THR A 470 17.37 -22.04 5.80
CA THR A 470 17.17 -21.68 4.39
C THR A 470 17.97 -20.42 4.07
N LEU A 471 18.82 -20.52 3.06
CA LEU A 471 19.53 -19.37 2.48
C LEU A 471 18.76 -18.89 1.26
N LYS A 472 18.55 -17.57 1.14
CA LYS A 472 17.89 -16.94 0.01
C LYS A 472 18.82 -15.89 -0.61
N ALA A 473 18.88 -15.85 -1.93
CA ALA A 473 19.52 -14.79 -2.69
C ALA A 473 18.62 -14.37 -3.86
N GLY A 474 18.56 -13.09 -4.16
CA GLY A 474 17.75 -12.60 -5.26
C GLY A 474 18.31 -11.32 -5.88
N ILE A 475 18.08 -11.18 -7.18
CA ILE A 475 18.31 -9.95 -7.93
C ILE A 475 17.20 -9.77 -8.96
N ALA A 476 16.66 -8.56 -9.06
CA ALA A 476 15.66 -8.24 -10.07
C ALA A 476 15.72 -6.78 -10.50
N ARG A 477 15.31 -6.55 -11.73
CA ARG A 477 15.02 -5.22 -12.24
C ARG A 477 13.52 -4.95 -12.14
N ALA A 478 13.15 -3.98 -11.34
CA ALA A 478 11.79 -3.47 -11.21
C ALA A 478 11.67 -2.11 -11.91
N PHE A 479 10.46 -1.72 -12.31
CA PHE A 479 10.23 -0.42 -12.93
C PHE A 479 8.93 0.22 -12.44
N LYS A 480 8.79 1.53 -12.68
CA LYS A 480 7.55 2.28 -12.51
C LYS A 480 7.32 3.17 -13.72
N ALA A 481 6.15 3.03 -14.35
CA ALA A 481 5.72 3.88 -15.45
C ALA A 481 5.47 5.32 -14.97
N PRO A 482 5.68 6.35 -15.82
CA PRO A 482 5.20 7.70 -15.55
C PRO A 482 3.68 7.68 -15.31
N ASN A 483 3.22 8.52 -14.38
CA ASN A 483 1.78 8.63 -14.18
C ASN A 483 1.13 9.58 -15.20
N LEU A 484 -0.20 9.50 -15.33
CA LEU A 484 -0.94 10.23 -16.36
C LEU A 484 -0.90 11.76 -16.18
N TYR A 485 -0.58 12.29 -15.00
CA TYR A 485 -0.36 13.71 -14.81
C TYR A 485 1.01 14.15 -15.32
N GLN A 486 2.06 13.36 -15.01
CA GLN A 486 3.43 13.67 -15.42
C GLN A 486 3.61 13.60 -16.95
N SER A 487 2.92 12.66 -17.61
CA SER A 487 3.00 12.43 -19.05
C SER A 487 1.99 13.24 -19.87
N SER A 488 1.17 14.08 -19.27
CA SER A 488 0.12 14.82 -19.98
C SER A 488 0.62 16.12 -20.58
N GLU A 489 0.43 16.34 -21.87
CA GLU A 489 0.66 17.62 -22.55
C GLU A 489 -0.18 18.77 -21.95
N GLY A 490 -1.38 18.47 -21.49
CA GLY A 490 -2.29 19.48 -20.93
C GLY A 490 -1.96 19.89 -19.51
N TYR A 491 -1.04 19.21 -18.83
CA TYR A 491 -0.72 19.47 -17.44
C TYR A 491 0.15 20.71 -17.29
N LEU A 492 -0.33 21.65 -16.51
CA LEU A 492 0.36 22.90 -16.22
C LEU A 492 0.19 23.27 -14.76
N LEU A 493 1.29 23.38 -14.03
CA LEU A 493 1.35 24.01 -12.73
C LEU A 493 2.09 25.34 -12.81
N ALA A 494 1.58 26.37 -12.13
CA ALA A 494 2.29 27.62 -11.96
C ALA A 494 2.83 27.71 -10.53
N THR A 495 4.04 28.20 -10.37
CA THR A 495 4.57 28.58 -9.07
C THR A 495 4.84 30.08 -9.06
N ARG A 496 4.46 30.74 -7.99
CA ARG A 496 4.73 32.19 -7.84
C ARG A 496 6.04 32.35 -7.06
N GLY A 497 7.16 32.37 -7.80
CA GLY A 497 8.47 32.66 -7.20
C GLY A 497 8.97 31.59 -6.21
N ASN A 498 8.32 31.43 -5.09
CA ASN A 498 8.77 30.54 -4.02
C ASN A 498 8.75 29.04 -4.38
N GLY A 499 7.89 28.63 -5.32
CA GLY A 499 7.86 27.24 -5.82
C GLY A 499 8.88 26.95 -6.91
N CYS A 500 9.58 27.95 -7.44
CA CYS A 500 10.65 27.70 -8.41
C CYS A 500 11.85 26.96 -7.78
N PRO A 501 12.63 26.23 -8.57
CA PRO A 501 13.90 25.67 -8.12
C PRO A 501 14.78 26.73 -7.45
N ILE A 502 15.60 26.31 -6.50
CA ILE A 502 16.40 27.24 -5.67
C ILE A 502 17.43 28.05 -6.50
N ASN A 503 17.89 27.48 -7.62
CA ASN A 503 18.78 28.16 -8.57
C ASN A 503 18.09 29.18 -9.46
N VAL A 504 16.76 29.21 -9.48
CA VAL A 504 15.97 30.20 -10.24
C VAL A 504 15.75 31.43 -9.38
N THR A 505 16.48 32.49 -9.63
CA THR A 505 16.52 33.69 -8.75
C THR A 505 15.45 34.72 -9.05
N ARG A 506 14.83 34.68 -10.23
CA ARG A 506 13.83 35.69 -10.68
C ARG A 506 12.65 35.06 -11.38
N GLY A 507 11.49 35.70 -11.25
CA GLY A 507 10.26 35.32 -11.95
C GLY A 507 9.49 34.17 -11.29
N SER A 508 8.37 33.86 -11.92
CA SER A 508 7.55 32.69 -11.62
C SER A 508 7.99 31.51 -12.51
N CYS A 509 7.52 30.32 -12.19
CA CYS A 509 7.80 29.13 -13.00
C CYS A 509 6.51 28.44 -13.42
N TYR A 510 6.55 27.86 -14.60
CA TYR A 510 5.55 26.94 -15.11
C TYR A 510 6.17 25.55 -15.17
N LEU A 511 5.46 24.54 -14.68
CA LEU A 511 5.83 23.12 -14.79
C LEU A 511 4.89 22.44 -15.76
N LEU A 512 5.43 21.93 -16.85
CA LEU A 512 4.72 21.21 -17.89
C LEU A 512 4.81 19.68 -17.69
N GLY A 513 3.81 18.97 -18.17
CA GLY A 513 3.91 17.53 -18.40
C GLY A 513 4.94 17.19 -19.47
N ASN A 514 5.34 15.92 -19.54
CA ASN A 514 6.35 15.46 -20.50
C ASN A 514 5.97 14.08 -21.04
N GLU A 515 5.62 14.00 -22.31
CA GLU A 515 5.29 12.74 -22.97
C GLU A 515 6.50 11.82 -23.23
N ASN A 516 7.71 12.39 -23.15
CA ASN A 516 8.96 11.67 -23.43
C ASN A 516 9.65 11.14 -22.15
N LEU A 517 8.88 10.87 -21.12
CA LEU A 517 9.42 10.31 -19.88
C LEU A 517 9.73 8.82 -20.02
N ASP A 518 10.95 8.46 -19.63
CA ASP A 518 11.35 7.06 -19.43
C ASP A 518 10.76 6.50 -18.12
N PRO A 519 10.61 5.17 -17.98
CA PRO A 519 10.23 4.58 -16.72
C PRO A 519 11.32 4.75 -15.66
N GLU A 520 10.91 4.91 -14.42
CA GLU A 520 11.82 4.79 -13.28
C GLU A 520 12.24 3.33 -13.12
N VAL A 521 13.50 3.07 -12.78
CA VAL A 521 14.05 1.71 -12.69
C VAL A 521 14.77 1.50 -11.38
N SER A 522 14.57 0.34 -10.75
CA SER A 522 15.31 -0.11 -9.57
C SER A 522 15.93 -1.47 -9.81
N ILE A 523 17.20 -1.63 -9.44
CA ILE A 523 17.87 -2.93 -9.33
C ILE A 523 17.85 -3.33 -7.87
N ASN A 524 16.99 -4.33 -7.56
CA ASN A 524 16.78 -4.85 -6.22
C ASN A 524 17.65 -6.08 -6.00
N LYS A 525 18.39 -6.10 -4.90
CA LYS A 525 19.28 -7.19 -4.49
C LYS A 525 18.94 -7.58 -3.07
N GLU A 526 19.00 -8.88 -2.79
CA GLU A 526 18.67 -9.41 -1.48
C GLU A 526 19.50 -10.66 -1.18
N LEU A 527 19.91 -10.77 0.08
CA LEU A 527 20.57 -11.96 0.63
C LEU A 527 20.06 -12.18 2.06
N GLY A 528 19.49 -13.32 2.32
CA GLY A 528 18.89 -13.64 3.62
C GLY A 528 19.17 -15.07 4.06
N ILE A 529 19.11 -15.30 5.36
CA ILE A 529 19.13 -16.63 5.98
C ILE A 529 18.03 -16.68 7.03
N GLU A 530 17.34 -17.81 7.08
CA GLU A 530 16.31 -18.08 8.06
C GLU A 530 16.55 -19.46 8.70
N PHE A 531 16.40 -19.50 10.02
CA PHE A 531 16.27 -20.71 10.82
C PHE A 531 14.79 -20.93 11.11
N SER A 532 14.32 -22.17 10.93
CA SER A 532 12.94 -22.58 11.28
C SER A 532 12.96 -24.03 11.78
N GLN A 533 12.60 -24.25 13.02
CA GLN A 533 12.48 -25.58 13.64
C GLN A 533 11.61 -25.53 14.87
N ASP A 534 10.68 -26.48 15.01
CA ASP A 534 9.84 -26.68 16.21
C ASP A 534 9.10 -25.39 16.67
N GLY A 535 8.64 -24.56 15.72
CA GLY A 535 8.00 -23.29 16.02
C GLY A 535 8.95 -22.10 16.28
N TYR A 536 10.27 -22.37 16.43
CA TYR A 536 11.28 -21.30 16.47
C TYR A 536 11.59 -20.81 15.07
N ILE A 537 11.50 -19.52 14.86
CA ILE A 537 11.86 -18.87 13.61
C ILE A 537 12.82 -17.72 13.91
N ALA A 538 13.90 -17.61 13.15
CA ALA A 538 14.82 -16.47 13.23
C ALA A 538 15.39 -16.19 11.85
N GLY A 539 15.12 -15.02 11.29
CA GLY A 539 15.57 -14.63 9.97
C GLY A 539 16.27 -13.27 9.97
N ILE A 540 17.24 -13.12 9.09
CA ILE A 540 17.86 -11.84 8.77
C ILE A 540 18.08 -11.74 7.26
N THR A 541 17.75 -10.59 6.70
CA THR A 541 17.88 -10.30 5.27
C THR A 541 18.55 -8.95 5.08
N TRP A 542 19.65 -8.93 4.33
CA TRP A 542 20.22 -7.72 3.78
C TRP A 542 19.55 -7.41 2.45
N PHE A 543 19.24 -6.13 2.20
CA PHE A 543 18.70 -5.65 0.94
C PHE A 543 19.39 -4.38 0.46
N ARG A 544 19.43 -4.21 -0.88
CA ARG A 544 19.86 -2.98 -1.52
C ARG A 544 19.11 -2.75 -2.82
N ASN A 545 18.57 -1.54 -2.96
CA ASN A 545 17.88 -1.05 -4.13
C ASN A 545 18.64 0.13 -4.73
N ASP A 546 19.16 -0.04 -5.95
CA ASP A 546 19.79 1.03 -6.72
C ASP A 546 18.77 1.61 -7.71
N TYR A 547 18.33 2.83 -7.46
CA TYR A 547 17.25 3.51 -8.15
C TYR A 547 17.77 4.51 -9.18
N LYS A 548 17.24 4.49 -10.40
CA LYS A 548 17.64 5.33 -11.52
C LYS A 548 16.42 5.91 -12.24
N ASN A 549 16.64 6.98 -13.00
CA ASN A 549 15.62 7.66 -13.80
C ASN A 549 14.41 8.12 -12.96
N LYS A 550 14.61 8.44 -11.68
CA LYS A 550 13.54 8.99 -10.86
C LYS A 550 12.94 10.21 -11.56
N ILE A 551 11.63 10.21 -11.73
CA ILE A 551 10.91 11.33 -12.32
C ILE A 551 10.79 12.43 -11.27
N VAL A 552 11.32 13.59 -11.59
CA VAL A 552 11.33 14.77 -10.72
C VAL A 552 10.75 15.97 -11.47
N SER A 553 10.21 16.92 -10.75
CA SER A 553 9.89 18.23 -11.34
C SER A 553 11.21 18.84 -11.84
N GLY A 554 11.23 19.33 -13.07
CA GLY A 554 12.45 19.84 -13.67
C GLY A 554 13.11 20.90 -12.79
N THR A 555 14.41 20.76 -12.58
CA THR A 555 15.23 21.72 -11.81
C THR A 555 15.99 22.68 -12.72
N GLU A 556 15.84 22.54 -14.02
CA GLU A 556 16.48 23.36 -15.04
C GLU A 556 15.45 24.15 -15.83
N VAL A 557 15.76 25.40 -16.12
CA VAL A 557 14.93 26.26 -16.96
C VAL A 557 15.15 25.86 -18.41
N LEU A 558 14.12 25.37 -19.07
CA LEU A 558 14.16 24.97 -20.49
C LEU A 558 13.96 26.16 -21.43
N GLY A 559 13.31 27.21 -20.97
CA GLY A 559 12.99 28.37 -21.76
C GLY A 559 12.16 29.39 -20.98
N TYR A 560 11.61 30.35 -21.69
CA TYR A 560 10.76 31.38 -21.10
C TYR A 560 9.43 31.46 -21.83
N ALA A 561 8.35 31.57 -21.08
CA ALA A 561 7.03 31.82 -21.61
C ALA A 561 6.94 33.23 -22.22
N SER A 562 5.91 33.48 -23.02
CA SER A 562 5.72 34.77 -23.66
C SER A 562 5.62 35.97 -22.68
N ASN A 563 5.30 35.72 -21.41
CA ASN A 563 5.27 36.72 -20.34
C ASN A 563 6.60 36.79 -19.54
N GLY A 564 7.66 36.12 -20.00
CA GLY A 564 8.99 36.08 -19.36
C GLY A 564 9.16 35.17 -18.15
N ASN A 565 8.16 34.40 -17.78
CA ASN A 565 8.27 33.41 -16.71
C ASN A 565 9.04 32.17 -17.16
N ASN A 566 9.73 31.53 -16.22
CA ASN A 566 10.56 30.37 -16.49
C ASN A 566 9.71 29.12 -16.80
N ILE A 567 10.14 28.31 -17.76
CA ILE A 567 9.51 27.05 -18.13
C ILE A 567 10.34 25.88 -17.62
N LEU A 568 9.69 24.99 -16.89
CA LEU A 568 10.22 23.74 -16.37
C LEU A 568 9.34 22.58 -16.86
N GLN A 569 9.90 21.38 -16.87
CA GLN A 569 9.16 20.19 -17.31
C GLN A 569 9.51 19.00 -16.40
N TRP A 570 8.60 18.06 -16.21
CA TRP A 570 8.91 16.78 -15.61
C TRP A 570 10.04 16.08 -16.38
N SER A 571 11.03 15.54 -15.69
CA SER A 571 12.20 14.94 -16.30
C SER A 571 12.74 13.75 -15.52
N ASN A 572 13.42 12.84 -16.22
CA ASN A 572 14.17 11.75 -15.62
C ASN A 572 15.57 12.25 -15.22
N GLY A 573 15.91 12.28 -13.96
CA GLY A 573 17.19 12.83 -13.54
C GLY A 573 17.70 12.31 -12.20
N GLY A 574 16.82 11.71 -11.40
CA GLY A 574 17.16 11.27 -10.06
C GLY A 574 17.87 9.91 -10.05
N LYS A 575 18.84 9.76 -9.14
CA LYS A 575 19.42 8.48 -8.74
C LYS A 575 19.38 8.40 -7.22
N ALA A 576 19.01 7.25 -6.69
CA ALA A 576 18.98 7.03 -5.26
C ALA A 576 19.51 5.64 -4.91
N VAL A 577 19.86 5.46 -3.65
CA VAL A 577 20.19 4.17 -3.07
C VAL A 577 19.43 4.00 -1.78
N VAL A 578 18.90 2.80 -1.58
CA VAL A 578 18.27 2.40 -0.32
C VAL A 578 18.85 1.04 0.07
N GLU A 579 19.40 0.95 1.28
CA GLU A 579 20.07 -0.24 1.78
C GLU A 579 19.75 -0.44 3.26
N GLY A 580 19.54 -1.69 3.68
CA GLY A 580 19.23 -2.01 5.05
C GLY A 580 19.25 -3.48 5.39
N LEU A 581 18.87 -3.75 6.63
CA LEU A 581 18.67 -5.10 7.19
C LEU A 581 17.23 -5.23 7.66
N GLU A 582 16.63 -6.36 7.38
CA GLU A 582 15.34 -6.78 7.91
C GLU A 582 15.52 -8.06 8.72
N GLY A 583 14.78 -8.20 9.80
CA GLY A 583 14.83 -9.38 10.63
C GLY A 583 13.49 -9.70 11.26
N ASN A 584 13.29 -10.98 11.51
CA ASN A 584 12.14 -11.49 12.23
C ASN A 584 12.57 -12.62 13.15
N PHE A 585 11.94 -12.72 14.31
CA PHE A 585 12.02 -13.94 15.10
C PHE A 585 10.70 -14.26 15.79
N THR A 586 10.45 -15.55 15.99
CA THR A 586 9.33 -16.12 16.73
C THR A 586 9.87 -17.16 17.68
N ILE A 587 9.49 -17.07 18.95
CA ILE A 587 9.93 -17.99 20.00
C ILE A 587 8.70 -18.44 20.77
N PRO A 588 8.31 -19.71 20.72
CA PRO A 588 7.33 -20.31 21.61
C PRO A 588 7.94 -20.44 23.02
N LEU A 589 7.63 -19.51 23.90
CA LEU A 589 8.12 -19.50 25.30
C LEU A 589 7.46 -20.62 26.11
N VAL A 590 6.17 -20.82 25.88
CA VAL A 590 5.38 -21.95 26.35
C VAL A 590 4.58 -22.47 25.18
N SER A 591 4.74 -23.75 24.85
CA SER A 591 4.07 -24.37 23.70
C SER A 591 2.57 -24.11 23.73
N ASP A 592 2.03 -23.60 22.63
CA ASP A 592 0.61 -23.29 22.40
C ASP A 592 -0.02 -22.24 23.35
N GLU A 593 0.76 -21.69 24.30
CA GLU A 593 0.24 -20.74 25.27
C GLU A 593 0.87 -19.36 25.19
N LEU A 594 2.22 -19.28 25.06
CA LEU A 594 2.95 -18.02 25.14
C LEU A 594 4.00 -17.93 24.05
N GLU A 595 3.82 -16.98 23.14
CA GLU A 595 4.70 -16.75 22.01
C GLU A 595 5.27 -15.34 22.02
N TRP A 596 6.55 -15.19 21.73
CA TRP A 596 7.22 -13.92 21.51
C TRP A 596 7.59 -13.77 20.04
N ARG A 597 7.04 -12.74 19.40
CA ARG A 597 7.34 -12.39 18.00
C ARG A 597 7.98 -11.01 17.90
N THR A 598 8.96 -10.86 17.02
CA THR A 598 9.59 -9.57 16.74
C THR A 598 9.89 -9.43 15.26
N ASN A 599 9.57 -8.25 14.71
CA ASN A 599 9.95 -7.80 13.40
C ASN A 599 10.83 -6.56 13.53
N ALA A 600 11.94 -6.52 12.81
CA ALA A 600 12.88 -5.42 12.89
C ALA A 600 13.34 -4.96 11.51
N THR A 601 13.63 -3.69 11.38
CA THR A 601 14.26 -3.07 10.23
C THR A 601 15.32 -2.10 10.68
N TYR A 602 16.47 -2.11 10.05
CA TYR A 602 17.53 -1.14 10.24
C TYR A 602 17.99 -0.59 8.89
N MET A 603 17.90 0.73 8.71
CA MET A 603 18.28 1.42 7.48
C MET A 603 19.76 1.79 7.53
N ILE A 604 20.58 1.18 6.66
CA ILE A 604 21.99 1.51 6.52
C ILE A 604 22.15 2.80 5.71
N GLU A 605 21.41 2.90 4.59
CA GLU A 605 21.43 4.07 3.73
C GLU A 605 20.07 4.28 3.07
N SER A 606 19.60 5.54 3.03
CA SER A 606 18.50 5.98 2.18
C SER A 606 18.88 7.37 1.67
N LYS A 607 19.25 7.47 0.38
CA LYS A 607 19.90 8.66 -0.12
C LYS A 607 19.59 8.95 -1.59
N ASP A 608 19.09 10.14 -1.86
CA ASP A 608 19.13 10.75 -3.17
C ASP A 608 20.58 11.18 -3.48
N LYS A 609 21.14 10.70 -4.60
CA LYS A 609 22.56 10.91 -4.91
C LYS A 609 22.89 12.33 -5.38
N LYS A 610 21.91 13.11 -5.79
CA LYS A 610 22.07 14.50 -6.20
C LYS A 610 22.08 15.44 -5.01
N THR A 611 21.11 15.29 -4.12
CA THR A 611 20.91 16.19 -2.98
C THR A 611 21.53 15.70 -1.69
N GLY A 612 21.76 14.40 -1.56
CA GLY A 612 22.15 13.77 -0.30
C GLY A 612 20.99 13.59 0.69
N ASN A 613 19.78 14.05 0.35
CA ASN A 613 18.61 13.91 1.18
C ASN A 613 18.16 12.44 1.31
N PRO A 614 17.52 12.06 2.42
CA PRO A 614 16.83 10.78 2.46
C PRO A 614 15.76 10.72 1.36
N LEU A 615 15.61 9.56 0.73
CA LEU A 615 14.62 9.36 -0.31
C LEU A 615 13.19 9.47 0.27
N SER A 616 13.02 8.93 1.46
CA SER A 616 11.81 9.05 2.28
C SER A 616 12.21 9.35 3.73
N ILE A 617 11.44 10.17 4.45
CA ILE A 617 11.67 10.45 5.87
C ILE A 617 11.06 9.32 6.67
N ILE A 618 11.89 8.37 7.06
CA ILE A 618 11.53 7.19 7.84
C ILE A 618 12.48 7.02 9.02
N PRO A 619 12.12 6.26 10.07
CA PRO A 619 13.01 5.96 11.18
C PRO A 619 14.29 5.21 10.72
N GLU A 620 15.41 5.49 11.37
CA GLU A 620 16.68 4.76 11.17
C GLU A 620 16.53 3.27 11.48
N TYR A 621 15.71 2.94 12.49
CA TYR A 621 15.27 1.58 12.75
C TYR A 621 13.82 1.55 13.22
N THR A 622 13.16 0.42 12.98
CA THR A 622 11.84 0.12 13.55
C THR A 622 11.87 -1.30 14.08
N ILE A 623 11.48 -1.49 15.35
CA ILE A 623 11.38 -2.80 15.99
C ILE A 623 9.96 -2.94 16.52
N ASN A 624 9.23 -3.91 16.01
CA ASN A 624 7.91 -4.28 16.49
C ASN A 624 8.00 -5.60 17.22
N THR A 625 7.70 -5.61 18.49
CA THR A 625 7.71 -6.82 19.30
C THR A 625 6.34 -7.07 19.94
N MET A 626 5.95 -8.32 20.01
CA MET A 626 4.67 -8.74 20.57
C MET A 626 4.88 -9.97 21.44
N LEU A 627 4.29 -9.94 22.62
CA LEU A 627 4.13 -11.10 23.49
C LEU A 627 2.65 -11.50 23.45
N ASP A 628 2.35 -12.65 22.86
CA ASP A 628 1.00 -13.18 22.68
C ASP A 628 0.78 -14.32 23.70
N TRP A 629 -0.24 -14.21 24.54
CA TRP A 629 -0.53 -15.15 25.62
C TRP A 629 -1.97 -15.66 25.53
N GLN A 630 -2.12 -16.95 25.26
CA GLN A 630 -3.38 -17.69 25.38
C GLN A 630 -3.56 -18.09 26.84
N VAL A 631 -4.26 -17.28 27.65
CA VAL A 631 -4.40 -17.48 29.09
C VAL A 631 -5.33 -18.64 29.42
N THR A 632 -6.43 -18.77 28.67
CA THR A 632 -7.36 -19.90 28.71
C THR A 632 -7.81 -20.22 27.29
N GLN A 633 -8.61 -21.26 27.09
CA GLN A 633 -9.16 -21.58 25.77
C GLN A 633 -9.97 -20.45 25.17
N ASP A 634 -10.64 -19.66 26.00
CA ASP A 634 -11.57 -18.59 25.58
C ASP A 634 -10.97 -17.18 25.72
N PHE A 635 -9.82 -17.03 26.38
CA PHE A 635 -9.24 -15.72 26.69
C PHE A 635 -7.78 -15.61 26.29
N SER A 636 -7.47 -14.63 25.44
CA SER A 636 -6.11 -14.27 25.07
C SER A 636 -5.81 -12.79 25.32
N THR A 637 -4.55 -12.50 25.55
CA THR A 637 -4.03 -11.14 25.67
C THR A 637 -2.71 -11.00 24.94
N ASN A 638 -2.42 -9.83 24.40
CA ASN A 638 -1.11 -9.55 23.86
C ASN A 638 -0.62 -8.16 24.26
N LEU A 639 0.69 -8.07 24.46
CA LEU A 639 1.41 -6.83 24.69
C LEU A 639 2.22 -6.50 23.44
N ASN A 640 2.03 -5.30 22.92
CA ASN A 640 2.74 -4.80 21.75
C ASN A 640 3.69 -3.68 22.17
N TRP A 641 4.90 -3.70 21.66
CA TRP A 641 5.87 -2.65 21.82
C TRP A 641 6.55 -2.35 20.50
N THR A 642 6.39 -1.12 20.02
CA THR A 642 7.05 -0.62 18.81
C THR A 642 8.07 0.44 19.21
N MET A 643 9.31 0.25 18.79
CA MET A 643 10.41 1.20 18.93
C MET A 643 10.73 1.81 17.57
N TYR A 644 10.74 3.13 17.52
CA TYR A 644 11.16 3.90 16.35
C TYR A 644 12.48 4.60 16.62
N GLY A 645 13.43 4.46 15.73
CA GLY A 645 14.70 5.18 15.73
C GLY A 645 14.53 6.65 15.33
N ARG A 646 15.65 7.35 15.32
CA ARG A 646 15.70 8.75 14.89
C ARG A 646 15.22 8.92 13.46
N GLN A 647 14.58 10.05 13.16
CA GLN A 647 14.21 10.46 11.82
C GLN A 647 14.98 11.72 11.45
N LYS A 648 15.86 11.60 10.43
CA LYS A 648 16.70 12.69 9.98
C LYS A 648 15.92 13.59 9.02
N PRO A 649 16.01 14.93 9.18
CA PRO A 649 15.41 15.86 8.24
C PRO A 649 16.14 15.88 6.90
N ARG A 650 15.49 16.43 5.87
CA ARG A 650 16.16 16.82 4.62
C ARG A 650 17.12 17.97 4.91
N GLN A 651 18.27 17.95 4.29
CA GLN A 651 19.31 18.98 4.49
C GLN A 651 19.37 20.00 3.33
N TYR A 652 18.95 19.60 2.16
CA TYR A 652 18.95 20.44 0.97
C TYR A 652 17.54 20.64 0.44
N ALA A 653 17.23 21.93 0.17
CA ALA A 653 15.98 22.30 -0.47
C ALA A 653 16.17 22.34 -2.00
N GLU A 654 15.22 21.79 -2.73
CA GLU A 654 15.18 21.88 -4.19
C GLU A 654 14.42 23.14 -4.66
N SER A 655 13.57 23.71 -3.81
CA SER A 655 12.82 24.94 -4.08
C SER A 655 12.91 25.93 -2.92
N ARG A 656 12.60 27.20 -3.19
CA ARG A 656 12.54 28.23 -2.15
C ARG A 656 11.46 27.96 -1.12
N THR A 657 10.30 27.45 -1.54
CA THR A 657 9.23 27.09 -0.61
C THR A 657 9.69 25.99 0.32
N GLU A 658 10.41 24.99 -0.20
CA GLU A 658 10.99 23.93 0.61
C GLU A 658 12.05 24.48 1.57
N SER A 659 12.95 25.35 1.10
CA SER A 659 13.94 26.01 1.95
C SER A 659 13.32 26.77 3.13
N ASN A 660 12.20 27.43 2.90
CA ASN A 660 11.51 28.22 3.93
C ASN A 660 10.64 27.34 4.87
N SER A 661 10.31 26.11 4.45
CA SER A 661 9.42 25.22 5.17
C SER A 661 10.11 23.92 5.63
N MET A 662 11.38 23.75 5.30
CA MET A 662 12.15 22.56 5.63
C MET A 662 12.50 22.55 7.12
N SER A 663 12.11 21.48 7.80
CA SER A 663 12.58 21.27 9.16
C SER A 663 14.05 20.84 9.16
N ASN A 664 14.84 21.51 10.00
CA ASN A 664 16.24 21.17 10.24
C ASN A 664 16.41 20.30 11.52
N ARG A 665 15.31 20.01 12.21
CA ARG A 665 15.34 19.31 13.50
C ARG A 665 15.07 17.82 13.32
N GLU A 666 15.96 17.00 13.86
CA GLU A 666 15.79 15.56 13.95
C GLU A 666 14.68 15.20 14.94
N VAL A 667 13.85 14.23 14.61
CA VAL A 667 12.94 13.60 15.56
C VAL A 667 13.70 12.48 16.28
N GLY A 668 13.79 12.56 17.62
CA GLY A 668 14.47 11.57 18.45
C GLY A 668 13.74 10.22 18.45
N ALA A 669 14.42 9.20 18.94
CA ALA A 669 13.83 7.86 19.09
C ALA A 669 12.68 7.88 20.11
N TYR A 670 11.65 7.06 19.86
CA TYR A 670 10.50 6.93 20.76
C TYR A 670 9.90 5.51 20.72
N SER A 671 9.04 5.22 21.67
CA SER A 671 8.35 3.94 21.79
C SER A 671 6.85 4.11 21.95
N VAL A 672 6.10 3.17 21.41
CA VAL A 672 4.64 3.07 21.56
C VAL A 672 4.31 1.69 22.10
N PHE A 673 3.49 1.62 23.13
CA PHE A 673 3.03 0.38 23.74
C PHE A 673 1.52 0.22 23.55
N GLY A 674 1.06 -1.01 23.39
CA GLY A 674 -0.35 -1.36 23.34
C GLY A 674 -0.63 -2.66 24.07
N VAL A 675 -1.83 -2.81 24.58
CA VAL A 675 -2.33 -4.04 25.19
C VAL A 675 -3.71 -4.37 24.63
N ASN A 676 -3.91 -5.63 24.28
CA ASN A 676 -5.15 -6.12 23.70
C ASN A 676 -5.66 -7.33 24.46
N PHE A 677 -6.97 -7.44 24.59
CA PHE A 677 -7.70 -8.52 25.26
C PHE A 677 -8.75 -9.06 24.31
N ASN A 678 -8.81 -10.37 24.16
CA ASN A 678 -9.81 -11.06 23.35
C ASN A 678 -10.49 -12.12 24.20
N TYR A 679 -11.82 -12.18 24.15
CA TYR A 679 -12.61 -13.10 24.93
C TYR A 679 -13.75 -13.69 24.10
N ASP A 680 -13.75 -15.00 23.94
CA ASP A 680 -14.82 -15.75 23.33
C ASP A 680 -15.92 -16.02 24.38
N ILE A 681 -16.92 -15.13 24.44
CA ILE A 681 -18.04 -15.20 25.41
C ILE A 681 -18.85 -16.49 25.18
N THR A 682 -19.06 -16.79 23.92
CA THR A 682 -19.65 -18.05 23.43
C THR A 682 -19.00 -18.42 22.11
N LYS A 683 -19.27 -19.61 21.56
CA LYS A 683 -18.81 -20.01 20.23
C LYS A 683 -19.18 -19.01 19.11
N ASN A 684 -20.24 -18.24 19.31
CA ASN A 684 -20.81 -17.32 18.33
C ASN A 684 -20.66 -15.85 18.71
N LEU A 685 -20.08 -15.53 19.87
CA LEU A 685 -19.96 -14.17 20.36
C LEU A 685 -18.59 -13.92 20.95
N ARG A 686 -17.83 -13.04 20.29
CA ARG A 686 -16.49 -12.62 20.70
C ARG A 686 -16.50 -11.13 21.08
N ALA A 687 -15.84 -10.82 22.17
CA ALA A 687 -15.53 -9.45 22.57
C ALA A 687 -14.01 -9.21 22.49
N ASN A 688 -13.62 -8.02 22.07
CA ASN A 688 -12.26 -7.55 22.15
C ASN A 688 -12.21 -6.14 22.77
N ALA A 689 -11.14 -5.84 23.48
CA ALA A 689 -10.89 -4.53 24.03
C ALA A 689 -9.38 -4.30 24.15
N GLY A 690 -8.97 -3.04 24.27
CA GLY A 690 -7.56 -2.76 24.46
C GLY A 690 -7.27 -1.28 24.60
N ILE A 691 -5.97 -1.01 24.76
CA ILE A 691 -5.42 0.34 24.91
C ILE A 691 -4.31 0.49 23.88
N ASN A 692 -4.52 1.39 22.93
CA ASN A 692 -3.49 1.81 21.99
C ASN A 692 -2.66 2.92 22.63
N ASN A 693 -1.34 2.91 22.40
CA ASN A 693 -0.42 3.91 22.92
C ASN A 693 -0.56 4.11 24.46
N LEU A 694 -0.39 3.01 25.20
CA LEU A 694 -0.59 2.92 26.66
C LEU A 694 0.12 4.03 27.45
N LEU A 695 1.29 4.49 26.99
CA LEU A 695 2.09 5.51 27.66
C LEU A 695 1.81 6.93 27.14
N ASP A 696 0.80 7.10 26.28
CA ASP A 696 0.38 8.38 25.71
C ASP A 696 1.51 9.16 25.04
N LYS A 697 2.33 8.45 24.24
CA LYS A 697 3.39 9.09 23.48
C LYS A 697 2.79 9.85 22.29
N GLN A 698 2.71 11.16 22.41
CA GLN A 698 2.20 12.03 21.36
C GLN A 698 3.36 12.60 20.55
N LEU A 699 3.22 12.57 19.22
CA LEU A 699 4.10 13.25 18.29
C LEU A 699 3.24 14.25 17.52
N TYR A 700 3.17 15.45 18.03
CA TYR A 700 2.56 16.54 17.29
C TYR A 700 3.53 17.04 16.22
N ARG A 701 2.99 17.47 15.12
CA ARG A 701 3.75 18.15 14.10
C ARG A 701 4.16 19.51 14.65
N GLU A 702 5.35 19.56 15.20
CA GLU A 702 6.02 20.84 15.46
C GLU A 702 6.60 21.36 14.14
N ALA A 703 6.70 22.67 14.03
CA ALA A 703 7.27 23.36 12.86
C ALA A 703 8.64 22.82 12.44
N ASP A 704 9.38 22.26 13.37
CA ASP A 704 10.77 21.87 13.24
C ASP A 704 11.02 20.37 13.19
N GLY A 705 9.95 19.54 13.12
CA GLY A 705 10.10 18.08 13.16
C GLY A 705 10.27 17.43 11.77
N ALA A 706 11.16 16.45 11.66
CA ALA A 706 11.30 15.61 10.46
C ALA A 706 10.20 14.54 10.31
N SER A 707 9.21 14.53 11.20
CA SER A 707 8.11 13.57 11.16
C SER A 707 7.15 13.88 10.00
N THR A 708 6.83 12.86 9.22
CA THR A 708 5.81 12.93 8.17
C THR A 708 4.48 12.33 8.59
N TYR A 709 4.44 11.67 9.76
CA TYR A 709 3.26 11.04 10.31
C TYR A 709 3.17 11.28 11.82
N ASN A 710 2.05 11.83 12.27
CA ASN A 710 1.80 12.08 13.69
C ASN A 710 1.20 10.83 14.34
N GLU A 711 1.84 10.29 15.38
CA GLU A 711 1.28 9.20 16.17
C GLU A 711 0.08 9.71 16.97
N PRO A 712 -1.07 8.98 16.93
CA PRO A 712 -2.18 9.27 17.83
C PRO A 712 -1.79 9.07 19.30
N GLY A 713 -2.42 9.81 20.21
CA GLY A 713 -2.31 9.64 21.64
C GLY A 713 -2.95 8.35 22.14
N ARG A 714 -3.05 8.19 23.47
CA ARG A 714 -3.69 7.05 24.10
C ARG A 714 -5.15 6.96 23.70
N ALA A 715 -5.59 5.76 23.33
CA ALA A 715 -6.98 5.51 22.99
C ALA A 715 -7.43 4.14 23.50
N TYR A 716 -8.69 4.08 23.91
CA TYR A 716 -9.36 2.86 24.38
C TYR A 716 -10.26 2.34 23.26
N TYR A 717 -10.21 1.05 22.97
CA TYR A 717 -11.11 0.46 22.02
C TYR A 717 -11.90 -0.71 22.62
N ALA A 718 -13.07 -0.94 22.04
CA ALA A 718 -13.88 -2.11 22.30
C ALA A 718 -14.54 -2.57 21.00
N GLY A 719 -14.67 -3.87 20.85
CA GLY A 719 -15.34 -4.50 19.74
C GLY A 719 -16.21 -5.69 20.19
N LEU A 720 -17.23 -5.98 19.43
CA LEU A 720 -18.12 -7.13 19.61
C LEU A 720 -18.42 -7.73 18.26
N THR A 721 -18.18 -9.03 18.09
CA THR A 721 -18.49 -9.77 16.87
C THR A 721 -19.42 -10.92 17.21
N MET A 722 -20.57 -10.96 16.54
CA MET A 722 -21.51 -12.07 16.57
C MET A 722 -21.43 -12.80 15.23
N SER A 723 -21.29 -14.12 15.27
CA SER A 723 -21.21 -15.00 14.10
C SER A 723 -22.20 -16.17 14.22
N PHE A 724 -22.59 -16.78 13.09
CA PHE A 724 -23.45 -17.96 13.03
C PHE A 724 -23.04 -18.87 11.87
#